data_d785aed5d30445a79d8882eb3f4cbbdc
#
_entry.id   d785aed5d30445a79d8882eb3f4cbbdc
#
_cell.length_a   1.000
_cell.length_b   1.000
_cell.length_c   1.000
_cell.angle_alpha   90.00
_cell.angle_beta   90.00
_cell.angle_gamma   90.00
#
_symmetry.space_group_name_H-M   'P 1'
#
loop_
_entity.id
_entity.type
_entity.pdbx_description
1 polymer ?
#
loop_
_entity_poly.entity_id
_entity_poly.type
_entity_poly.pdbx_seq_one_letter_code
_entity_poly.pdbx_strand_id
1 'polypeptide(L)'
;MKKHLISCMAGAVLASGLIFGTAFRSNAAMPASGFTTAPVFAAASNDDMLITDSVITLTVKNGTDITTELNTALKTARDMADQTDSIITVTVPSGSYTLSSTARIFSNTTLNLKGVTLTCADNGKFNMIISGTPGSYKDQTNYNKSDLCTGYDGFKNITINGGTLIGNSENTSSMIRLFHATNVNLSGITLSGGGCVHQMEVCAINGFYVKNCTFKNNGRETGVTNAHVNQEALQLDTPCKEAAFPGVVQDGTTMKNVEITGCKFQNVIRGIGSHTLLLGAYHENIKINNNTFNNVMEECIIGLNYRNCEIKNNTITNCGGGILFQNFKSYEGSVISTILDSKQPYKGKIIYDLNSVISDNTITLKYSPSCENPAAIKVFGHNQLKKMKGADGKYFPTGNYYITGVTVSNNNITTAVTGIHITDAWNCTFTNNTVTGKGFSAKDPLKNERDGIFIQSYAKGLVLSNNKVSGMTGHGIAIHFSSTAKDIISNTISNCGGYGIHIYQNSGCTGLLSKNKIKKCASGGISLSTNSTVADILSNTITGGCTDTGISLYNNCEAGKIKNNTITAIGKNAPAIKLSQKSASKTITGNKIQAGTAKYSCGRAIFLYNGSKVRGSIIGNAMENSNDTAICISTKSTVTGGVTNNQILSAGKYGLQVFNASTIKKTVSGNTIKKAATSGINICSTKNVLTIDKNTISGSSKAAIYVQPASTQYKVTVKNNTITGNKKGPGVSALQANIKVTGNKISKVTFGVYADQKCKGNIYSNKISKASRRKVYTATKKVKLKK
;
A
#
# COMPACT_ATOMS: atom_id res chain seq x y z
N MET A 1 -43.87 8.71 15.28
CA MET A 1 -44.60 7.67 16.05
C MET A 1 -43.59 6.59 16.45
N LYS A 2 -43.33 6.57 17.75
CA LYS A 2 -43.26 5.45 18.70
C LYS A 2 -42.50 4.20 18.21
N LYS A 3 -41.24 3.95 18.76
CA LYS A 3 -40.88 3.30 20.04
C LYS A 3 -40.99 1.77 20.01
N HIS A 4 -39.88 1.04 20.20
CA HIS A 4 -39.32 0.40 21.39
C HIS A 4 -38.01 -0.30 20.98
N LEU A 5 -36.84 -0.08 21.48
CA LEU A 5 -36.23 -0.27 22.81
C LEU A 5 -36.48 -1.66 23.46
N ILE A 6 -35.35 -2.35 23.72
CA ILE A 6 -34.91 -3.13 24.90
C ILE A 6 -33.70 -3.96 24.43
N SER A 7 -32.46 -3.71 24.78
CA SER A 7 -31.73 -3.74 26.05
C SER A 7 -31.60 -5.12 26.70
N CYS A 8 -30.38 -5.57 26.85
CA CYS A 8 -29.70 -6.12 28.06
C CYS A 8 -28.42 -6.79 27.60
N MET A 9 -27.29 -6.26 27.84
CA MET A 9 -26.45 -6.23 29.07
C MET A 9 -25.91 -7.59 29.50
N ALA A 10 -24.61 -7.62 29.42
CA ALA A 10 -23.56 -7.86 30.40
C ALA A 10 -23.11 -9.30 30.69
N GLY A 11 -21.85 -9.43 30.74
CA GLY A 11 -21.14 -10.21 31.73
C GLY A 11 -19.77 -10.70 31.27
N ALA A 12 -18.74 -9.99 31.68
CA ALA A 12 -17.34 -10.38 31.69
C ALA A 12 -17.10 -11.56 32.62
N VAL A 13 -16.01 -12.33 32.45
CA VAL A 13 -14.88 -12.42 33.37
C VAL A 13 -13.97 -13.61 33.04
N LEU A 14 -12.69 -13.34 33.05
CA LEU A 14 -11.52 -14.22 33.11
C LEU A 14 -11.65 -15.48 33.96
N ALA A 15 -10.94 -16.56 33.51
CA ALA A 15 -9.97 -17.20 34.36
C ALA A 15 -9.13 -18.24 33.62
N SER A 16 -7.82 -18.11 33.79
CA SER A 16 -6.77 -19.08 33.58
C SER A 16 -6.97 -20.38 34.36
N GLY A 17 -6.55 -21.49 33.81
CA GLY A 17 -6.45 -22.74 34.55
C GLY A 17 -5.79 -23.86 33.76
N LEU A 18 -4.48 -24.01 33.97
CA LEU A 18 -3.79 -25.27 33.69
C LEU A 18 -4.36 -26.35 34.59
N ILE A 19 -4.68 -27.54 34.04
CA ILE A 19 -4.64 -28.79 34.81
C ILE A 19 -4.11 -29.89 33.91
N PHE A 20 -3.08 -30.53 34.45
CA PHE A 20 -2.53 -31.81 34.07
C PHE A 20 -3.49 -32.96 34.40
N GLY A 21 -3.41 -34.02 33.61
CA GLY A 21 -3.55 -35.34 34.20
C GLY A 21 -4.63 -36.25 33.67
N THR A 22 -4.14 -37.29 33.24
CA THR A 22 -4.38 -38.68 33.54
C THR A 22 -4.98 -39.53 32.44
N ALA A 23 -4.17 -40.50 32.10
CA ALA A 23 -4.50 -41.64 31.28
C ALA A 23 -5.60 -42.51 31.93
N PHE A 24 -6.67 -42.79 31.20
CA PHE A 24 -7.50 -43.96 31.52
C PHE A 24 -7.19 -45.08 30.53
N ARG A 25 -6.59 -46.14 31.06
CA ARG A 25 -6.58 -47.45 30.42
C ARG A 25 -7.95 -48.07 30.69
N SER A 26 -8.65 -48.43 29.64
CA SER A 26 -9.69 -49.44 29.72
C SER A 26 -9.26 -50.67 28.93
N ASN A 27 -8.96 -51.74 29.69
CA ASN A 27 -8.84 -53.09 29.18
C ASN A 27 -10.22 -53.58 28.73
N ALA A 28 -10.43 -53.71 27.43
CA ALA A 28 -11.45 -54.59 26.92
C ALA A 28 -10.74 -55.65 26.06
N ALA A 29 -10.73 -56.88 26.58
CA ALA A 29 -10.26 -58.05 25.84
C ALA A 29 -11.21 -58.31 24.67
N MET A 30 -10.69 -58.23 23.44
CA MET A 30 -11.35 -58.82 22.27
C MET A 30 -10.93 -60.25 22.06
N PRO A 31 -11.84 -61.11 21.59
CA PRO A 31 -11.55 -62.50 21.33
C PRO A 31 -10.59 -62.65 20.15
N ALA A 32 -9.65 -63.54 20.28
CA ALA A 32 -8.75 -63.95 19.22
C ALA A 32 -9.52 -64.57 18.08
N SER A 33 -9.64 -63.86 16.96
CA SER A 33 -10.06 -64.46 15.68
C SER A 33 -8.94 -64.29 14.69
N GLY A 34 -8.44 -65.45 14.25
CA GLY A 34 -7.72 -65.79 13.07
C GLY A 34 -6.76 -64.69 12.48
N PHE A 35 -5.46 -64.86 12.71
CA PHE A 35 -4.45 -64.23 11.86
C PHE A 35 -4.63 -64.81 10.44
N THR A 36 -5.31 -64.05 9.55
CA THR A 36 -5.03 -64.17 8.15
C THR A 36 -3.66 -63.53 7.94
N THR A 37 -2.65 -64.31 7.70
CA THR A 37 -1.37 -63.84 7.21
C THR A 37 -1.58 -62.94 6.05
N ALA A 38 -1.15 -61.65 6.18
CA ALA A 38 -1.08 -60.75 5.05
C ALA A 38 -0.31 -61.48 3.93
N PRO A 39 -0.74 -61.39 2.67
CA PRO A 39 -0.04 -62.08 1.60
C PRO A 39 1.41 -61.60 1.58
N VAL A 40 2.33 -62.45 1.96
CA VAL A 40 3.76 -62.25 1.75
C VAL A 40 3.93 -62.32 0.23
N PHE A 41 4.07 -61.23 -0.41
CA PHE A 41 4.49 -61.20 -1.80
C PHE A 41 5.87 -61.81 -1.86
N ALA A 42 5.95 -63.02 -2.37
CA ALA A 42 7.23 -63.61 -2.71
C ALA A 42 7.99 -62.66 -3.60
N ALA A 43 9.28 -62.46 -3.34
CA ALA A 43 10.13 -61.58 -4.16
C ALA A 43 10.05 -62.07 -5.61
N ALA A 44 9.22 -61.42 -6.40
CA ALA A 44 9.14 -61.65 -7.84
C ALA A 44 10.21 -60.76 -8.47
N SER A 45 11.27 -61.30 -8.96
CA SER A 45 12.23 -60.62 -9.82
C SER A 45 11.73 -60.67 -11.23
N ASN A 46 11.27 -59.55 -11.77
CA ASN A 46 11.40 -59.31 -13.20
C ASN A 46 12.81 -58.81 -13.46
N ASP A 47 13.43 -59.09 -14.59
CA ASP A 47 14.81 -58.66 -14.90
C ASP A 47 15.02 -57.15 -14.75
N ASP A 48 13.94 -56.38 -14.71
CA ASP A 48 13.95 -54.89 -14.63
C ASP A 48 13.60 -54.31 -13.27
N MET A 49 13.18 -55.09 -12.26
CA MET A 49 12.83 -54.58 -10.91
C MET A 49 12.91 -55.62 -9.80
N LEU A 50 13.27 -55.13 -8.61
CA LEU A 50 13.21 -55.90 -7.36
C LEU A 50 12.01 -55.42 -6.56
N ILE A 51 11.12 -56.34 -6.19
CA ILE A 51 9.92 -56.09 -5.40
C ILE A 51 10.04 -56.71 -4.01
N THR A 52 9.89 -55.88 -3.00
CA THR A 52 9.73 -56.30 -1.59
C THR A 52 8.40 -55.71 -1.08
N ASP A 53 7.93 -56.11 0.11
CA ASP A 53 6.58 -55.87 0.66
C ASP A 53 5.90 -54.53 0.24
N SER A 54 6.61 -53.42 0.32
CA SER A 54 6.09 -52.08 -0.06
C SER A 54 7.04 -51.25 -0.89
N VAL A 55 8.13 -51.88 -1.42
CA VAL A 55 9.16 -51.17 -2.20
C VAL A 55 9.44 -51.88 -3.52
N ILE A 56 9.44 -51.12 -4.58
CA ILE A 56 9.87 -51.56 -5.91
C ILE A 56 11.13 -50.78 -6.25
N THR A 57 12.23 -51.49 -6.50
CA THR A 57 13.49 -50.88 -6.93
C THR A 57 13.77 -51.24 -8.38
N LEU A 58 13.94 -50.26 -9.27
CA LEU A 58 14.26 -50.48 -10.67
C LEU A 58 15.67 -51.05 -10.81
N THR A 59 15.86 -51.96 -11.75
CA THR A 59 17.14 -52.47 -12.22
C THR A 59 17.42 -51.87 -13.60
N VAL A 60 18.03 -50.70 -13.63
CA VAL A 60 18.24 -49.90 -14.86
C VAL A 60 19.71 -49.47 -15.01
N LYS A 61 20.16 -49.36 -16.25
CA LYS A 61 21.55 -48.96 -16.56
C LYS A 61 21.63 -47.45 -16.62
N ASN A 62 22.63 -46.88 -15.98
CA ASN A 62 22.91 -45.44 -16.05
C ASN A 62 23.14 -45.00 -17.50
N GLY A 63 22.53 -43.84 -17.90
CA GLY A 63 22.65 -43.30 -19.24
C GLY A 63 21.61 -43.83 -20.23
N THR A 64 20.66 -44.68 -19.81
CA THR A 64 19.62 -45.23 -20.70
C THR A 64 18.29 -44.46 -20.56
N ASP A 65 17.40 -44.68 -21.55
CA ASP A 65 15.99 -44.38 -21.41
C ASP A 65 15.34 -45.40 -20.49
N ILE A 66 14.66 -44.92 -19.46
CA ILE A 66 13.98 -45.78 -18.47
C ILE A 66 12.47 -45.61 -18.46
N THR A 67 11.94 -45.00 -19.50
CA THR A 67 10.49 -44.67 -19.60
C THR A 67 9.61 -45.89 -19.39
N THR A 68 9.92 -46.99 -20.04
CA THR A 68 9.15 -48.25 -19.96
C THR A 68 9.24 -48.88 -18.59
N GLU A 69 10.43 -49.02 -18.04
CA GLU A 69 10.70 -49.60 -16.71
C GLU A 69 10.04 -48.78 -15.62
N LEU A 70 10.18 -47.45 -15.67
CA LEU A 70 9.56 -46.57 -14.70
C LEU A 70 8.02 -46.67 -14.74
N ASN A 71 7.41 -46.63 -15.92
CA ASN A 71 5.96 -46.78 -16.03
C ASN A 71 5.47 -48.19 -15.61
N THR A 72 6.23 -49.26 -15.89
CA THR A 72 5.90 -50.59 -15.42
C THR A 72 5.94 -50.62 -13.88
N ALA A 73 6.98 -50.07 -13.24
CA ALA A 73 7.08 -50.01 -11.79
C ALA A 73 5.97 -49.19 -11.15
N LEU A 74 5.63 -48.02 -11.73
CA LEU A 74 4.55 -47.18 -11.23
C LEU A 74 3.17 -47.82 -11.37
N LYS A 75 2.94 -48.58 -12.44
CA LYS A 75 1.74 -49.40 -12.62
C LYS A 75 1.67 -50.54 -11.62
N THR A 76 2.77 -51.26 -11.41
CA THR A 76 2.86 -52.31 -10.40
C THR A 76 2.61 -51.75 -9.00
N ALA A 77 3.16 -50.57 -8.68
CA ALA A 77 2.92 -49.91 -7.40
C ALA A 77 1.42 -49.58 -7.21
N ARG A 78 0.72 -49.10 -8.24
CA ARG A 78 -0.72 -48.93 -8.21
C ARG A 78 -1.44 -50.21 -7.90
N ASP A 79 -1.15 -51.26 -8.65
CA ASP A 79 -1.84 -52.56 -8.53
C ASP A 79 -1.62 -53.17 -7.13
N MET A 80 -0.45 -53.02 -6.59
CA MET A 80 -0.13 -53.41 -5.19
C MET A 80 -0.88 -52.57 -4.15
N ALA A 81 -0.90 -51.23 -4.35
CA ALA A 81 -1.59 -50.30 -3.48
C ALA A 81 -3.10 -50.54 -3.44
N ASP A 82 -3.69 -50.84 -4.59
CA ASP A 82 -5.13 -51.13 -4.72
C ASP A 82 -5.47 -52.45 -3.97
N GLN A 83 -4.56 -53.42 -3.91
CA GLN A 83 -4.77 -54.70 -3.18
C GLN A 83 -4.55 -54.57 -1.67
N THR A 84 -3.64 -53.74 -1.24
CA THR A 84 -3.18 -53.67 0.17
C THR A 84 -3.63 -52.41 0.91
N ASP A 85 -4.18 -51.43 0.22
CA ASP A 85 -4.45 -50.03 0.70
C ASP A 85 -3.21 -49.41 1.37
N SER A 86 -2.02 -49.78 0.93
CA SER A 86 -0.73 -49.34 1.48
C SER A 86 -0.07 -48.34 0.53
N ILE A 87 0.86 -47.53 1.04
CA ILE A 87 1.70 -46.66 0.21
C ILE A 87 2.89 -47.47 -0.31
N ILE A 88 3.04 -47.56 -1.59
CA ILE A 88 4.13 -48.28 -2.25
C ILE A 88 5.23 -47.29 -2.69
N THR A 89 6.46 -47.61 -2.39
CA THR A 89 7.62 -46.78 -2.79
C THR A 89 8.26 -47.34 -4.07
N VAL A 90 8.35 -46.53 -5.09
CA VAL A 90 9.12 -46.84 -6.31
C VAL A 90 10.43 -46.06 -6.22
N THR A 91 11.56 -46.83 -6.20
CA THR A 91 12.91 -46.28 -6.10
C THR A 91 13.64 -46.41 -7.43
N VAL A 92 14.12 -45.30 -7.96
CA VAL A 92 15.03 -45.28 -9.12
C VAL A 92 16.44 -45.19 -8.56
N PRO A 93 17.36 -46.07 -8.97
CA PRO A 93 18.76 -46.00 -8.53
C PRO A 93 19.41 -44.69 -8.89
N SER A 94 20.34 -44.24 -8.05
CA SER A 94 21.10 -43.00 -8.34
C SER A 94 21.78 -43.09 -9.71
N GLY A 95 21.64 -42.06 -10.51
CA GLY A 95 22.20 -42.04 -11.88
C GLY A 95 21.54 -40.98 -12.75
N SER A 96 21.93 -40.97 -14.02
CA SER A 96 21.35 -40.06 -15.05
C SER A 96 20.62 -40.90 -16.08
N TYR A 97 19.39 -40.55 -16.37
CA TYR A 97 18.50 -41.27 -17.26
C TYR A 97 17.74 -40.36 -18.17
N THR A 98 17.21 -40.90 -19.25
CA THR A 98 16.34 -40.15 -20.18
C THR A 98 14.90 -40.65 -20.04
N LEU A 99 13.96 -39.73 -20.26
CA LEU A 99 12.54 -40.05 -20.48
C LEU A 99 12.21 -39.65 -21.90
N SER A 100 11.73 -40.62 -22.70
CA SER A 100 11.22 -40.41 -24.08
C SER A 100 9.71 -40.21 -24.15
N SER A 101 9.00 -40.48 -23.05
CA SER A 101 7.58 -40.16 -22.89
C SER A 101 7.19 -39.99 -21.42
N THR A 102 5.93 -39.73 -21.17
CA THR A 102 5.39 -39.42 -19.86
C THR A 102 5.47 -40.59 -18.88
N ALA A 103 6.02 -40.36 -17.70
CA ALA A 103 5.88 -41.23 -16.52
C ALA A 103 4.57 -40.91 -15.78
N ARG A 104 3.78 -41.96 -15.44
CA ARG A 104 2.46 -41.79 -14.83
C ARG A 104 2.43 -42.27 -13.40
N ILE A 105 2.16 -41.34 -12.46
CA ILE A 105 2.09 -41.64 -11.02
C ILE A 105 0.63 -41.79 -10.60
N PHE A 106 0.40 -42.67 -9.60
CA PHE A 106 -0.95 -43.02 -9.14
C PHE A 106 -1.14 -42.77 -7.63
N SER A 107 -2.32 -43.02 -7.13
CA SER A 107 -2.62 -42.95 -5.70
C SER A 107 -1.72 -43.89 -4.88
N ASN A 108 -1.48 -43.51 -3.63
CA ASN A 108 -0.68 -44.27 -2.66
C ASN A 108 0.72 -44.64 -3.16
N THR A 109 1.34 -43.75 -3.93
CA THR A 109 2.67 -43.96 -4.51
C THR A 109 3.68 -42.92 -4.03
N THR A 110 4.83 -43.41 -3.53
CA THR A 110 6.01 -42.58 -3.30
C THR A 110 7.03 -42.86 -4.41
N LEU A 111 7.36 -41.87 -5.22
CA LEU A 111 8.44 -41.93 -6.20
C LEU A 111 9.70 -41.32 -5.59
N ASN A 112 10.70 -42.19 -5.32
CA ASN A 112 11.98 -41.81 -4.73
C ASN A 112 13.02 -41.62 -5.86
N LEU A 113 13.42 -40.36 -6.07
CA LEU A 113 14.41 -39.96 -7.08
C LEU A 113 15.69 -39.38 -6.47
N LYS A 114 16.02 -39.70 -5.23
CA LYS A 114 17.25 -39.21 -4.60
C LYS A 114 18.49 -39.62 -5.38
N GLY A 115 19.33 -38.65 -5.78
CA GLY A 115 20.54 -38.90 -6.58
C GLY A 115 20.25 -39.15 -8.07
N VAL A 116 19.02 -39.02 -8.50
CA VAL A 116 18.58 -39.28 -9.90
C VAL A 116 18.51 -37.98 -10.69
N THR A 117 19.01 -38.03 -11.93
CA THR A 117 18.72 -36.98 -12.96
C THR A 117 17.87 -37.60 -14.07
N LEU A 118 16.69 -37.08 -14.28
CA LEU A 118 15.82 -37.44 -15.41
C LEU A 118 15.86 -36.31 -16.45
N THR A 119 16.30 -36.60 -17.66
CA THR A 119 16.35 -35.65 -18.76
C THR A 119 15.24 -35.95 -19.77
N CYS A 120 14.46 -34.95 -20.15
CA CYS A 120 13.51 -35.08 -21.24
C CYS A 120 14.26 -35.26 -22.57
N ALA A 121 13.84 -36.21 -23.41
CA ALA A 121 14.45 -36.44 -24.71
C ALA A 121 14.41 -35.17 -25.57
N ASP A 122 15.40 -34.98 -26.46
CA ASP A 122 15.67 -33.73 -27.19
C ASP A 122 14.46 -33.23 -28.01
N ASN A 123 13.64 -34.11 -28.54
CA ASN A 123 12.40 -33.78 -29.29
C ASN A 123 11.12 -34.09 -28.52
N GLY A 124 11.22 -34.35 -27.21
CA GLY A 124 10.07 -34.66 -26.36
C GLY A 124 9.16 -33.45 -26.16
N LYS A 125 7.89 -33.57 -26.49
CA LYS A 125 6.85 -32.56 -26.20
C LYS A 125 5.76 -33.16 -25.33
N PHE A 126 6.12 -33.55 -24.13
CA PHE A 126 5.27 -34.24 -23.16
C PHE A 126 5.53 -33.78 -21.74
N ASN A 127 4.61 -34.00 -20.84
CA ASN A 127 4.84 -33.86 -19.42
C ASN A 127 5.75 -34.99 -18.92
N MET A 128 6.82 -34.67 -18.20
CA MET A 128 7.74 -35.71 -17.71
C MET A 128 7.07 -36.60 -16.68
N ILE A 129 6.31 -36.01 -15.74
CA ILE A 129 5.52 -36.74 -14.74
C ILE A 129 4.10 -36.20 -14.70
N ILE A 130 3.10 -37.09 -14.76
CA ILE A 130 1.69 -36.72 -14.67
C ILE A 130 0.94 -37.71 -13.77
N SER A 131 -0.11 -37.29 -13.09
CA SER A 131 -1.02 -38.19 -12.40
C SER A 131 -2.02 -38.83 -13.39
N GLY A 132 -2.27 -40.13 -13.24
CA GLY A 132 -3.34 -40.82 -13.94
C GLY A 132 -2.96 -41.95 -14.89
N THR A 133 -3.97 -42.62 -15.41
CA THR A 133 -3.83 -43.72 -16.38
C THR A 133 -3.67 -43.18 -17.81
N PRO A 134 -3.08 -43.98 -18.72
CA PRO A 134 -3.15 -43.69 -20.15
C PRO A 134 -4.61 -43.57 -20.58
N GLY A 135 -4.97 -42.45 -21.14
CA GLY A 135 -6.37 -42.19 -21.51
C GLY A 135 -7.15 -41.35 -20.50
N SER A 136 -6.73 -41.24 -19.27
CA SER A 136 -7.29 -40.29 -18.32
C SER A 136 -6.85 -38.84 -18.56
N TYR A 137 -5.92 -38.65 -19.46
CA TYR A 137 -5.38 -37.37 -19.86
C TYR A 137 -5.35 -37.28 -21.40
N LYS A 138 -5.82 -36.17 -21.89
CA LYS A 138 -5.88 -35.91 -23.32
C LYS A 138 -4.63 -35.19 -23.84
N ASP A 139 -3.46 -35.74 -23.60
CA ASP A 139 -2.42 -35.35 -24.53
C ASP A 139 -2.58 -36.00 -25.83
N GLN A 140 -3.91 -36.63 -25.93
CA GLN A 140 -3.77 -37.60 -26.80
C GLN A 140 -5.18 -37.86 -27.21
N THR A 141 -5.29 -38.26 -28.36
CA THR A 141 -6.54 -38.41 -29.09
C THR A 141 -7.55 -39.36 -28.47
N ASN A 142 -7.15 -40.18 -27.53
CA ASN A 142 -8.00 -41.24 -26.94
C ASN A 142 -8.27 -40.96 -25.43
N TYR A 143 -9.33 -40.21 -25.21
CA TYR A 143 -9.78 -39.81 -23.90
C TYR A 143 -10.91 -40.72 -23.42
N ASN A 144 -10.70 -41.46 -22.36
CA ASN A 144 -11.77 -42.26 -21.77
C ASN A 144 -12.48 -41.47 -20.68
N LYS A 145 -13.73 -41.10 -20.97
CA LYS A 145 -14.55 -40.32 -20.03
C LYS A 145 -14.83 -41.02 -18.69
N SER A 146 -14.77 -42.35 -18.66
CA SER A 146 -14.99 -43.11 -17.43
C SER A 146 -13.88 -42.97 -16.39
N ASP A 147 -12.68 -42.56 -16.82
CA ASP A 147 -11.53 -42.41 -15.94
C ASP A 147 -11.32 -40.96 -15.45
N LEU A 148 -12.33 -40.11 -15.67
CA LEU A 148 -12.24 -38.69 -15.32
C LEU A 148 -12.38 -38.45 -13.82
N CYS A 149 -11.37 -37.81 -13.26
CA CYS A 149 -11.34 -37.37 -11.88
C CYS A 149 -12.07 -36.05 -11.69
N THR A 150 -12.84 -35.90 -10.62
CA THR A 150 -13.52 -34.66 -10.26
C THR A 150 -13.22 -34.30 -8.81
N GLY A 151 -13.42 -33.04 -8.44
CA GLY A 151 -13.20 -32.59 -7.06
C GLY A 151 -11.77 -32.88 -6.59
N TYR A 152 -11.66 -33.52 -5.45
CA TYR A 152 -10.36 -33.94 -4.85
C TYR A 152 -10.19 -35.46 -4.79
N ASP A 153 -11.06 -36.21 -5.42
CA ASP A 153 -11.24 -37.66 -5.19
C ASP A 153 -10.54 -38.51 -6.25
N GLY A 154 -9.86 -37.88 -7.21
CA GLY A 154 -9.20 -38.59 -8.31
C GLY A 154 -7.97 -39.37 -7.85
N PHE A 155 -7.10 -38.72 -7.10
CA PHE A 155 -5.85 -39.33 -6.60
C PHE A 155 -5.65 -39.02 -5.13
N LYS A 156 -4.90 -39.88 -4.43
CA LYS A 156 -4.56 -39.64 -3.01
C LYS A 156 -3.13 -40.09 -2.69
N ASN A 157 -2.49 -39.42 -1.71
CA ASN A 157 -1.20 -39.81 -1.15
C ASN A 157 -0.10 -40.00 -2.21
N ILE A 158 0.11 -38.98 -3.05
CA ILE A 158 1.21 -38.94 -3.99
C ILE A 158 2.41 -38.24 -3.35
N THR A 159 3.56 -38.89 -3.36
CA THR A 159 4.82 -38.32 -2.87
C THR A 159 5.90 -38.41 -3.95
N ILE A 160 6.65 -37.33 -4.19
CA ILE A 160 7.85 -37.33 -5.06
C ILE A 160 9.02 -36.75 -4.25
N ASN A 161 10.06 -37.55 -4.04
CA ASN A 161 11.19 -37.19 -3.22
C ASN A 161 12.51 -37.10 -3.99
N GLY A 162 13.15 -35.92 -3.95
CA GLY A 162 14.47 -35.67 -4.52
C GLY A 162 14.49 -35.69 -6.04
N GLY A 163 15.70 -35.74 -6.58
CA GLY A 163 15.95 -35.80 -8.02
C GLY A 163 16.05 -34.46 -8.72
N THR A 164 16.63 -34.51 -9.92
CA THR A 164 16.69 -33.38 -10.85
C THR A 164 15.96 -33.75 -12.13
N LEU A 165 14.95 -32.99 -12.50
CA LEU A 165 14.28 -33.09 -13.77
C LEU A 165 14.81 -31.98 -14.67
N ILE A 166 15.32 -32.35 -15.83
CA ILE A 166 15.84 -31.43 -16.85
C ILE A 166 14.85 -31.40 -18.02
N GLY A 167 14.16 -30.28 -18.16
CA GLY A 167 13.20 -30.07 -19.27
C GLY A 167 13.92 -29.67 -20.55
N ASN A 168 13.29 -30.04 -21.69
CA ASN A 168 13.71 -29.65 -23.00
C ASN A 168 13.22 -28.24 -23.35
N SER A 169 14.07 -27.43 -23.96
CA SER A 169 13.72 -26.05 -24.40
C SER A 169 12.62 -26.00 -25.46
N GLU A 170 12.51 -27.02 -26.27
CA GLU A 170 11.44 -27.16 -27.29
C GLU A 170 10.11 -27.67 -26.71
N ASN A 171 10.12 -28.12 -25.45
CA ASN A 171 8.94 -28.68 -24.82
C ASN A 171 7.95 -27.57 -24.42
N THR A 172 6.74 -27.66 -24.95
CA THR A 172 5.62 -26.77 -24.63
C THR A 172 4.71 -27.33 -23.54
N SER A 173 5.07 -28.46 -22.91
CA SER A 173 4.33 -29.10 -21.83
C SER A 173 5.03 -28.90 -20.48
N SER A 174 4.26 -28.79 -19.41
CA SER A 174 4.78 -28.68 -18.05
C SER A 174 5.54 -29.94 -17.64
N MET A 175 6.65 -29.80 -16.91
CA MET A 175 7.44 -30.97 -16.51
C MET A 175 6.68 -31.87 -15.53
N ILE A 176 6.05 -31.30 -14.51
CA ILE A 176 5.19 -32.01 -13.57
C ILE A 176 3.78 -31.48 -13.68
N ARG A 177 2.80 -32.39 -13.77
CA ARG A 177 1.39 -32.01 -13.85
C ARG A 177 0.52 -32.91 -13.00
N LEU A 178 -0.09 -32.35 -11.95
CA LEU A 178 -0.91 -33.08 -10.98
C LEU A 178 -2.26 -32.42 -10.79
N PHE A 179 -3.31 -33.21 -10.65
CA PHE A 179 -4.67 -32.68 -10.61
C PHE A 179 -5.64 -33.61 -9.84
N HIS A 180 -6.75 -33.04 -9.38
CA HIS A 180 -7.85 -33.73 -8.70
C HIS A 180 -7.38 -34.74 -7.63
N ALA A 181 -6.64 -34.22 -6.66
CA ALA A 181 -5.97 -35.08 -5.69
C ALA A 181 -6.13 -34.61 -4.22
N THR A 182 -5.85 -35.55 -3.34
CA THR A 182 -5.74 -35.26 -1.90
C THR A 182 -4.38 -35.74 -1.37
N ASN A 183 -3.71 -34.91 -0.56
CA ASN A 183 -2.43 -35.21 0.07
C ASN A 183 -1.29 -35.49 -0.93
N VAL A 184 -0.79 -34.45 -1.56
CA VAL A 184 0.34 -34.48 -2.50
C VAL A 184 1.55 -33.82 -1.91
N ASN A 185 2.67 -34.55 -1.83
CA ASN A 185 3.92 -34.13 -1.20
C ASN A 185 5.09 -34.14 -2.20
N LEU A 186 5.78 -33.03 -2.33
CA LEU A 186 6.94 -32.85 -3.19
C LEU A 186 8.09 -32.28 -2.37
N SER A 187 9.21 -33.01 -2.30
CA SER A 187 10.33 -32.54 -1.49
C SER A 187 11.70 -32.72 -2.16
N GLY A 188 12.54 -31.70 -2.06
CA GLY A 188 13.94 -31.74 -2.52
C GLY A 188 14.12 -31.93 -4.02
N ILE A 189 13.12 -31.66 -4.84
CA ILE A 189 13.16 -31.80 -6.29
C ILE A 189 13.80 -30.56 -6.91
N THR A 190 14.64 -30.75 -7.92
CA THR A 190 15.11 -29.67 -8.79
C THR A 190 14.45 -29.78 -10.16
N LEU A 191 13.75 -28.73 -10.57
CA LEU A 191 13.22 -28.56 -11.91
C LEU A 191 14.08 -27.54 -12.66
N SER A 192 14.70 -27.94 -13.75
CA SER A 192 15.64 -27.11 -14.50
C SER A 192 15.30 -27.07 -15.99
N GLY A 193 15.34 -25.89 -16.58
CA GLY A 193 14.99 -25.72 -17.99
C GLY A 193 13.48 -25.85 -18.23
N GLY A 194 13.12 -26.36 -19.40
CA GLY A 194 11.75 -26.39 -19.91
C GLY A 194 11.51 -25.25 -20.86
N GLY A 195 10.51 -25.41 -21.73
CA GLY A 195 10.14 -24.43 -22.75
C GLY A 195 9.33 -23.25 -22.20
N CYS A 196 8.45 -22.74 -23.05
CA CYS A 196 7.67 -21.54 -22.73
C CYS A 196 6.39 -21.83 -21.92
N VAL A 197 6.44 -22.76 -20.96
CA VAL A 197 5.32 -23.13 -20.08
C VAL A 197 5.77 -23.27 -18.64
N HIS A 198 4.90 -23.76 -17.78
CA HIS A 198 5.20 -23.97 -16.35
C HIS A 198 6.19 -25.14 -16.16
N GLN A 199 7.05 -25.04 -15.16
CA GLN A 199 7.82 -26.21 -14.74
C GLN A 199 6.95 -27.20 -13.96
N MET A 200 6.05 -26.67 -13.14
CA MET A 200 5.05 -27.45 -12.43
C MET A 200 3.70 -26.77 -12.53
N GLU A 201 2.68 -27.52 -12.93
CA GLU A 201 1.31 -27.05 -13.10
C GLU A 201 0.37 -27.98 -12.32
N VAL A 202 -0.38 -27.40 -11.38
CA VAL A 202 -1.27 -28.16 -10.52
C VAL A 202 -2.64 -27.52 -10.38
N CYS A 203 -3.70 -28.33 -10.30
CA CYS A 203 -5.04 -27.83 -10.03
C CYS A 203 -5.87 -28.81 -9.20
N ALA A 204 -6.90 -28.33 -8.52
CA ALA A 204 -7.87 -29.15 -7.81
C ALA A 204 -7.22 -30.14 -6.81
N ILE A 205 -6.29 -29.65 -5.97
CA ILE A 205 -5.64 -30.46 -4.94
C ILE A 205 -5.98 -29.93 -3.55
N ASN A 206 -6.36 -30.84 -2.67
CA ASN A 206 -6.55 -30.57 -1.23
C ASN A 206 -5.39 -31.20 -0.43
N GLY A 207 -4.54 -30.36 0.18
CA GLY A 207 -3.29 -30.80 0.80
C GLY A 207 -2.16 -30.92 -0.22
N PHE A 208 -1.61 -29.79 -0.62
CA PHE A 208 -0.47 -29.72 -1.55
C PHE A 208 0.75 -29.12 -0.86
N TYR A 209 1.78 -29.91 -0.70
CA TYR A 209 2.97 -29.57 0.07
C TYR A 209 4.23 -29.63 -0.79
N VAL A 210 4.89 -28.49 -0.97
CA VAL A 210 6.15 -28.37 -1.75
C VAL A 210 7.24 -27.86 -0.82
N LYS A 211 8.23 -28.71 -0.53
CA LYS A 211 9.27 -28.40 0.46
C LYS A 211 10.67 -28.54 -0.11
N ASN A 212 11.50 -27.50 0.09
CA ASN A 212 12.92 -27.50 -0.28
C ASN A 212 13.18 -27.83 -1.77
N CYS A 213 12.28 -27.48 -2.65
CA CYS A 213 12.40 -27.67 -4.09
C CYS A 213 13.13 -26.49 -4.76
N THR A 214 13.73 -26.76 -5.92
CA THR A 214 14.40 -25.71 -6.71
C THR A 214 13.77 -25.65 -8.10
N PHE A 215 13.37 -24.47 -8.51
CA PHE A 215 12.84 -24.13 -9.83
C PHE A 215 13.82 -23.18 -10.49
N LYS A 216 14.39 -23.58 -11.63
CA LYS A 216 15.40 -22.72 -12.29
C LYS A 216 15.40 -22.78 -13.81
N ASN A 217 15.83 -21.67 -14.42
CA ASN A 217 16.11 -21.52 -15.85
C ASN A 217 14.90 -21.78 -16.77
N ASN A 218 13.69 -21.47 -16.31
CA ASN A 218 12.50 -21.67 -17.15
C ASN A 218 12.43 -20.56 -18.24
N GLY A 219 12.28 -20.98 -19.49
CA GLY A 219 12.02 -20.11 -20.65
C GLY A 219 13.06 -19.03 -20.97
N ARG A 220 14.14 -18.90 -20.19
CA ARG A 220 15.15 -17.85 -20.38
C ARG A 220 16.24 -18.19 -21.40
N GLU A 221 16.59 -19.43 -21.52
CA GLU A 221 17.67 -19.88 -22.40
C GLU A 221 17.24 -19.93 -23.87
N THR A 222 15.93 -19.89 -24.13
CA THR A 222 15.37 -19.98 -25.46
C THR A 222 15.35 -18.66 -26.24
N GLY A 223 15.86 -17.57 -25.68
CA GLY A 223 15.85 -16.26 -26.33
C GLY A 223 14.44 -15.70 -26.58
N VAL A 224 13.42 -16.24 -25.93
CA VAL A 224 12.03 -15.77 -26.02
C VAL A 224 11.96 -14.43 -25.30
N THR A 225 12.26 -13.35 -26.01
CA THR A 225 12.20 -11.98 -25.54
C THR A 225 10.79 -11.48 -25.28
N ASN A 226 9.79 -12.20 -25.77
CA ASN A 226 8.36 -11.96 -25.62
C ASN A 226 7.71 -13.07 -24.80
N ALA A 227 8.35 -13.50 -23.72
CA ALA A 227 7.77 -14.39 -22.75
C ALA A 227 6.55 -13.71 -22.12
N HIS A 228 5.53 -13.63 -22.89
CA HIS A 228 4.29 -13.03 -22.45
C HIS A 228 3.49 -14.06 -21.71
N VAL A 229 3.18 -13.65 -20.51
CA VAL A 229 1.92 -14.07 -19.92
C VAL A 229 1.88 -15.56 -19.59
N ASN A 230 1.76 -15.84 -18.30
CA ASN A 230 1.41 -17.17 -17.83
C ASN A 230 2.56 -18.20 -17.85
N GLN A 231 3.71 -17.81 -17.34
CA GLN A 231 4.88 -18.70 -17.21
C GLN A 231 5.39 -18.73 -15.77
N GLU A 232 4.50 -19.00 -14.85
CA GLU A 232 4.86 -19.30 -13.47
C GLU A 232 5.68 -20.59 -13.42
N ALA A 233 6.82 -20.59 -12.72
CA ALA A 233 7.58 -21.82 -12.52
C ALA A 233 6.74 -22.88 -11.77
N LEU A 234 5.98 -22.43 -10.76
CA LEU A 234 4.97 -23.23 -10.07
C LEU A 234 3.60 -22.57 -10.21
N GLN A 235 2.73 -23.15 -11.00
CA GLN A 235 1.36 -22.68 -11.20
C GLN A 235 0.39 -23.41 -10.27
N LEU A 236 -0.44 -22.65 -9.56
CA LEU A 236 -1.62 -23.12 -8.83
C LEU A 236 -2.86 -22.69 -9.62
N ASP A 237 -3.60 -23.61 -10.20
CA ASP A 237 -4.67 -23.24 -11.12
C ASP A 237 -6.03 -23.81 -10.74
N THR A 238 -7.05 -23.39 -11.50
CA THR A 238 -8.43 -23.86 -11.39
C THR A 238 -8.86 -24.46 -12.72
N PRO A 239 -9.22 -25.74 -12.78
CA PRO A 239 -9.67 -26.37 -14.01
C PRO A 239 -11.08 -25.87 -14.38
N CYS A 240 -11.14 -24.90 -15.26
CA CYS A 240 -12.40 -24.30 -15.71
C CYS A 240 -12.53 -24.23 -17.24
N LYS A 241 -11.43 -24.47 -17.94
CA LYS A 241 -11.32 -24.41 -19.38
C LYS A 241 -10.30 -25.39 -19.92
N GLU A 242 -10.65 -26.11 -20.96
CA GLU A 242 -9.74 -27.00 -21.67
C GLU A 242 -8.44 -26.29 -22.10
N ALA A 243 -8.56 -25.07 -22.63
CA ALA A 243 -7.39 -24.31 -23.07
C ALA A 243 -6.45 -23.88 -21.92
N ALA A 244 -6.96 -23.79 -20.69
CA ALA A 244 -6.16 -23.42 -19.52
C ALA A 244 -5.53 -24.63 -18.84
N PHE A 245 -6.27 -25.75 -18.76
CA PHE A 245 -5.79 -27.00 -18.18
C PHE A 245 -6.26 -28.21 -19.01
N PRO A 246 -5.60 -28.51 -20.15
CA PRO A 246 -6.07 -29.51 -21.10
C PRO A 246 -6.15 -30.93 -20.54
N GLY A 247 -7.16 -31.65 -20.95
CA GLY A 247 -7.31 -33.09 -20.65
C GLY A 247 -7.76 -33.43 -19.24
N VAL A 248 -8.17 -32.47 -18.47
CA VAL A 248 -8.65 -32.60 -17.08
C VAL A 248 -10.12 -32.19 -17.01
N VAL A 249 -10.90 -32.78 -16.12
CA VAL A 249 -12.28 -32.35 -15.92
C VAL A 249 -12.34 -30.88 -15.49
N GLN A 250 -13.09 -30.11 -16.23
CA GLN A 250 -13.23 -28.66 -16.00
C GLN A 250 -14.42 -28.40 -15.04
N ASP A 251 -14.23 -28.69 -13.77
CA ASP A 251 -15.28 -28.60 -12.73
C ASP A 251 -15.18 -27.36 -11.81
N GLY A 252 -14.13 -26.57 -12.00
CA GLY A 252 -13.92 -25.36 -11.19
C GLY A 252 -13.38 -25.60 -9.78
N THR A 253 -12.92 -26.81 -9.48
CA THR A 253 -12.34 -27.14 -8.16
C THR A 253 -11.04 -26.38 -7.94
N THR A 254 -10.92 -25.70 -6.80
CA THR A 254 -9.76 -24.85 -6.45
C THR A 254 -8.74 -25.61 -5.62
N MET A 255 -7.55 -25.06 -5.46
CA MET A 255 -6.54 -25.56 -4.52
C MET A 255 -6.96 -25.30 -3.08
N LYS A 256 -6.71 -26.25 -2.16
CA LYS A 256 -6.91 -26.10 -0.72
C LYS A 256 -5.74 -26.63 0.09
N ASN A 257 -5.49 -26.01 1.25
CA ASN A 257 -4.45 -26.46 2.19
C ASN A 257 -3.08 -26.62 1.51
N VAL A 258 -2.58 -25.51 0.94
CA VAL A 258 -1.31 -25.46 0.20
C VAL A 258 -0.21 -24.92 1.10
N GLU A 259 0.94 -25.57 1.10
CA GLU A 259 2.15 -25.11 1.76
C GLU A 259 3.37 -25.19 0.82
N ILE A 260 3.97 -24.06 0.49
CA ILE A 260 5.18 -23.96 -0.31
C ILE A 260 6.26 -23.31 0.56
N THR A 261 7.25 -24.10 0.97
CA THR A 261 8.24 -23.63 1.95
C THR A 261 9.66 -24.09 1.65
N GLY A 262 10.65 -23.23 1.94
CA GLY A 262 12.07 -23.55 1.74
C GLY A 262 12.50 -23.69 0.28
N CYS A 263 11.65 -23.30 -0.66
CA CYS A 263 11.89 -23.47 -2.08
C CYS A 263 12.74 -22.30 -2.67
N LYS A 264 13.42 -22.60 -3.78
CA LYS A 264 14.27 -21.64 -4.50
C LYS A 264 13.76 -21.46 -5.92
N PHE A 265 13.57 -20.22 -6.32
CA PHE A 265 13.19 -19.83 -7.68
C PHE A 265 14.29 -18.97 -8.26
N GLN A 266 14.97 -19.46 -9.30
CA GLN A 266 16.18 -18.84 -9.84
C GLN A 266 16.12 -18.71 -11.36
N ASN A 267 16.38 -17.53 -11.90
CA ASN A 267 16.37 -17.29 -13.34
C ASN A 267 15.06 -17.77 -14.02
N VAL A 268 13.92 -17.50 -13.42
CA VAL A 268 12.62 -17.85 -13.98
C VAL A 268 11.87 -16.57 -14.40
N ILE A 269 10.84 -16.72 -15.21
CA ILE A 269 10.03 -15.61 -15.69
C ILE A 269 9.13 -15.12 -14.57
N ARG A 270 8.31 -15.99 -13.99
CA ARG A 270 7.54 -15.80 -12.76
C ARG A 270 7.83 -16.92 -11.77
N GLY A 271 7.61 -16.65 -10.50
CA GLY A 271 7.85 -17.67 -9.48
C GLY A 271 6.65 -18.58 -9.25
N ILE A 272 5.83 -18.25 -8.25
CA ILE A 272 4.61 -18.97 -7.87
C ILE A 272 3.40 -18.15 -8.27
N GLY A 273 2.35 -18.76 -8.82
CA GLY A 273 1.16 -18.00 -9.06
C GLY A 273 0.01 -18.70 -9.74
N SER A 274 -1.02 -17.90 -10.00
CA SER A 274 -2.21 -18.28 -10.76
C SER A 274 -2.48 -17.21 -11.80
N HIS A 275 -2.97 -17.62 -12.96
CA HIS A 275 -3.39 -16.67 -13.99
C HIS A 275 -4.79 -16.94 -14.53
N THR A 276 -5.36 -18.09 -14.24
CA THR A 276 -6.75 -18.42 -14.57
C THR A 276 -7.68 -17.90 -13.47
N LEU A 277 -8.71 -17.20 -13.86
CA LEU A 277 -9.74 -16.70 -12.96
C LEU A 277 -11.09 -17.30 -13.32
N LEU A 278 -11.69 -18.07 -12.42
CA LEU A 278 -13.10 -18.40 -12.42
C LEU A 278 -13.81 -17.53 -11.38
N LEU A 279 -14.79 -16.75 -11.80
CA LEU A 279 -15.43 -15.78 -10.91
C LEU A 279 -16.16 -16.47 -9.75
N GLY A 280 -15.76 -16.16 -8.52
CA GLY A 280 -16.31 -16.80 -7.31
C GLY A 280 -15.59 -18.08 -6.87
N ALA A 281 -14.52 -18.49 -7.56
CA ALA A 281 -13.65 -19.57 -7.14
C ALA A 281 -12.44 -19.01 -6.38
N TYR A 282 -12.17 -19.55 -5.20
CA TYR A 282 -11.06 -19.11 -4.34
C TYR A 282 -10.19 -20.28 -3.91
N HIS A 283 -8.90 -20.12 -4.06
CA HIS A 283 -7.92 -21.00 -3.43
C HIS A 283 -7.87 -20.71 -1.94
N GLU A 284 -7.89 -21.72 -1.08
CA GLU A 284 -8.06 -21.55 0.36
C GLU A 284 -6.91 -22.13 1.19
N ASN A 285 -6.56 -21.47 2.28
CA ASN A 285 -5.51 -21.89 3.22
C ASN A 285 -4.14 -22.03 2.53
N ILE A 286 -3.67 -20.95 1.91
CA ILE A 286 -2.42 -20.95 1.13
C ILE A 286 -1.28 -20.39 1.97
N LYS A 287 -0.20 -21.14 2.12
CA LYS A 287 1.03 -20.71 2.80
C LYS A 287 2.21 -20.72 1.85
N ILE A 288 2.82 -19.54 1.65
CA ILE A 288 4.02 -19.36 0.82
C ILE A 288 5.08 -18.72 1.70
N ASN A 289 5.88 -19.54 2.38
CA ASN A 289 6.72 -19.06 3.45
C ASN A 289 8.17 -19.54 3.32
N ASN A 290 9.13 -18.69 3.73
CA ASN A 290 10.56 -19.03 3.78
C ASN A 290 11.17 -19.43 2.41
N ASN A 291 10.64 -18.89 1.30
CA ASN A 291 11.15 -19.18 -0.04
C ASN A 291 12.14 -18.10 -0.47
N THR A 292 13.02 -18.47 -1.39
CA THR A 292 14.01 -17.55 -1.99
C THR A 292 13.73 -17.37 -3.48
N PHE A 293 13.62 -16.13 -3.90
CA PHE A 293 13.47 -15.74 -5.31
C PHE A 293 14.69 -14.92 -5.72
N ASN A 294 15.36 -15.33 -6.77
CA ASN A 294 16.52 -14.61 -7.28
C ASN A 294 16.46 -14.50 -8.80
N ASN A 295 16.57 -13.26 -9.29
CA ASN A 295 16.57 -12.97 -10.71
C ASN A 295 15.31 -13.47 -11.44
N VAL A 296 14.14 -13.27 -10.81
CA VAL A 296 12.82 -13.48 -11.43
C VAL A 296 12.52 -12.25 -12.30
N MET A 297 12.08 -12.47 -13.54
CA MET A 297 11.93 -11.42 -14.53
C MET A 297 10.72 -10.53 -14.27
N GLU A 298 9.61 -11.12 -13.88
CA GLU A 298 8.32 -10.49 -13.54
C GLU A 298 7.99 -10.69 -12.07
N GLU A 299 6.74 -10.97 -11.70
CA GLU A 299 6.35 -11.17 -10.30
C GLU A 299 6.88 -12.49 -9.72
N CYS A 300 7.39 -12.42 -8.50
CA CYS A 300 7.81 -13.59 -7.75
C CYS A 300 6.63 -14.42 -7.23
N ILE A 301 5.57 -13.75 -6.79
CA ILE A 301 4.36 -14.39 -6.26
C ILE A 301 3.14 -13.66 -6.80
N ILE A 302 2.20 -14.42 -7.39
CA ILE A 302 0.90 -13.92 -7.86
C ILE A 302 -0.22 -14.67 -7.14
N GLY A 303 -0.77 -14.05 -6.11
CA GLY A 303 -1.94 -14.56 -5.40
C GLY A 303 -3.23 -14.06 -6.04
N LEU A 304 -3.78 -14.79 -6.99
CA LEU A 304 -5.07 -14.49 -7.62
C LEU A 304 -6.18 -15.29 -6.93
N ASN A 305 -7.13 -14.60 -6.31
CA ASN A 305 -8.22 -15.22 -5.55
C ASN A 305 -7.74 -16.17 -4.44
N TYR A 306 -6.66 -15.81 -3.73
CA TYR A 306 -6.21 -16.56 -2.57
C TYR A 306 -6.91 -16.04 -1.32
N ARG A 307 -7.47 -16.93 -0.53
CA ARG A 307 -8.16 -16.67 0.72
C ARG A 307 -7.50 -17.39 1.89
N ASN A 308 -7.53 -16.79 3.08
CA ASN A 308 -6.78 -17.29 4.23
C ASN A 308 -5.30 -17.55 3.86
N CYS A 309 -4.71 -16.57 3.17
CA CYS A 309 -3.37 -16.70 2.60
C CYS A 309 -2.33 -16.07 3.53
N GLU A 310 -1.20 -16.74 3.65
CA GLU A 310 -0.04 -16.28 4.39
C GLU A 310 1.20 -16.28 3.49
N ILE A 311 1.76 -15.08 3.22
CA ILE A 311 2.99 -14.90 2.44
C ILE A 311 4.03 -14.27 3.37
N LYS A 312 4.90 -15.10 3.98
CA LYS A 312 5.81 -14.64 5.03
C LYS A 312 7.24 -15.09 4.86
N ASN A 313 8.15 -14.29 5.40
CA ASN A 313 9.58 -14.62 5.50
C ASN A 313 10.23 -15.01 4.17
N ASN A 314 9.69 -14.54 3.04
CA ASN A 314 10.31 -14.80 1.74
C ASN A 314 11.42 -13.79 1.48
N THR A 315 12.48 -14.26 0.82
CA THR A 315 13.59 -13.41 0.37
C THR A 315 13.51 -13.25 -1.15
N ILE A 316 13.31 -12.05 -1.61
CA ILE A 316 13.19 -11.68 -3.02
C ILE A 316 14.37 -10.77 -3.35
N THR A 317 15.23 -11.20 -4.28
CA THR A 317 16.48 -10.48 -4.58
C THR A 317 16.68 -10.33 -6.09
N ASN A 318 16.98 -9.10 -6.52
CA ASN A 318 17.32 -8.81 -7.91
C ASN A 318 16.19 -9.16 -8.92
N CYS A 319 14.93 -9.05 -8.50
CA CYS A 319 13.74 -9.40 -9.30
C CYS A 319 13.09 -8.16 -9.92
N GLY A 320 12.29 -8.35 -10.95
CA GLY A 320 11.54 -7.30 -11.64
C GLY A 320 10.27 -6.88 -10.88
N GLY A 321 9.51 -7.84 -10.35
CA GLY A 321 8.32 -7.65 -9.52
C GLY A 321 8.38 -8.50 -8.25
N GLY A 322 7.66 -8.08 -7.22
CA GLY A 322 7.64 -8.79 -5.95
C GLY A 322 6.37 -9.64 -5.79
N ILE A 323 5.46 -9.21 -4.93
CA ILE A 323 4.23 -9.91 -4.60
C ILE A 323 3.03 -9.15 -5.19
N LEU A 324 2.27 -9.78 -6.05
CA LEU A 324 0.97 -9.32 -6.54
C LEU A 324 -0.13 -10.13 -5.85
N PHE A 325 -0.96 -9.47 -5.06
CA PHE A 325 -2.10 -10.07 -4.39
C PHE A 325 -3.38 -9.41 -4.87
N GLN A 326 -4.26 -10.18 -5.50
CA GLN A 326 -5.42 -9.62 -6.18
C GLN A 326 -6.68 -10.48 -6.07
N ASN A 327 -7.84 -9.82 -5.98
CA ASN A 327 -9.15 -10.48 -5.92
C ASN A 327 -9.81 -10.64 -7.31
N PHE A 328 -9.38 -9.86 -8.27
CA PHE A 328 -9.94 -9.87 -9.61
C PHE A 328 -8.87 -9.43 -10.60
N LYS A 329 -8.88 -10.04 -11.77
CA LYS A 329 -7.98 -9.67 -12.86
C LYS A 329 -8.80 -9.12 -14.02
N SER A 330 -8.61 -7.83 -14.28
CA SER A 330 -9.16 -7.19 -15.47
C SER A 330 -8.09 -7.11 -16.52
N TYR A 331 -8.13 -8.03 -17.45
CA TYR A 331 -7.22 -7.99 -18.59
C TYR A 331 -7.91 -8.56 -19.83
N GLU A 332 -7.84 -7.85 -20.92
CA GLU A 332 -8.32 -8.31 -22.23
C GLU A 332 -7.52 -9.54 -22.63
N GLY A 333 -8.18 -10.66 -22.89
CA GLY A 333 -7.53 -11.95 -23.16
C GLY A 333 -7.17 -12.78 -21.94
N SER A 334 -7.45 -12.33 -20.70
CA SER A 334 -7.30 -13.18 -19.52
C SER A 334 -8.36 -14.29 -19.51
N VAL A 335 -7.98 -15.45 -18.97
CA VAL A 335 -8.89 -16.57 -18.78
C VAL A 335 -9.83 -16.25 -17.63
N ILE A 336 -10.84 -15.43 -17.92
CA ILE A 336 -11.91 -15.13 -16.98
C ILE A 336 -13.12 -15.90 -17.46
N SER A 337 -13.58 -16.86 -16.70
CA SER A 337 -14.76 -17.66 -17.03
C SER A 337 -15.81 -17.54 -15.92
N THR A 338 -17.06 -17.43 -16.31
CA THR A 338 -18.22 -17.59 -15.43
C THR A 338 -18.94 -18.89 -15.67
N ILE A 339 -18.51 -19.61 -16.71
CA ILE A 339 -19.12 -20.86 -17.14
C ILE A 339 -17.99 -21.83 -17.50
N LEU A 340 -18.08 -23.00 -16.94
CA LEU A 340 -17.18 -24.11 -17.22
C LEU A 340 -17.32 -24.56 -18.69
N ASP A 341 -16.30 -25.15 -19.25
CA ASP A 341 -16.36 -25.74 -20.60
C ASP A 341 -17.41 -26.83 -20.71
N SER A 342 -17.78 -27.46 -19.61
CA SER A 342 -18.94 -28.37 -19.50
C SER A 342 -20.30 -27.68 -19.71
N LYS A 343 -20.30 -26.39 -20.01
CA LYS A 343 -21.47 -25.49 -20.13
C LYS A 343 -22.33 -25.38 -18.87
N GLN A 344 -21.85 -25.90 -17.76
CA GLN A 344 -22.51 -25.72 -16.46
C GLN A 344 -22.12 -24.37 -15.85
N PRO A 345 -23.08 -23.60 -15.30
CA PRO A 345 -22.77 -22.37 -14.61
C PRO A 345 -22.04 -22.67 -13.30
N TYR A 346 -20.93 -21.97 -13.07
CA TYR A 346 -20.24 -22.03 -11.79
C TYR A 346 -21.03 -21.24 -10.73
N LYS A 347 -21.36 -21.89 -9.63
CA LYS A 347 -22.22 -21.32 -8.56
C LYS A 347 -21.43 -20.66 -7.42
N GLY A 348 -20.15 -20.36 -7.62
CA GLY A 348 -19.33 -19.68 -6.63
C GLY A 348 -19.81 -18.26 -6.32
N LYS A 349 -19.58 -17.81 -5.09
CA LYS A 349 -19.92 -16.46 -4.65
C LYS A 349 -18.67 -15.60 -4.60
N ILE A 350 -18.78 -14.34 -5.03
CA ILE A 350 -17.69 -13.36 -4.89
C ILE A 350 -17.46 -13.11 -3.41
N ILE A 351 -16.22 -13.31 -2.97
CA ILE A 351 -15.76 -13.03 -1.61
C ILE A 351 -14.83 -11.82 -1.67
N TYR A 352 -15.14 -10.81 -0.89
CA TYR A 352 -14.33 -9.59 -0.81
C TYR A 352 -13.28 -9.66 0.30
N ASP A 353 -13.62 -10.30 1.41
CA ASP A 353 -12.72 -10.50 2.54
C ASP A 353 -11.84 -11.73 2.32
N LEU A 354 -10.60 -11.48 1.94
CA LEU A 354 -9.62 -12.53 1.68
C LEU A 354 -8.87 -12.99 2.93
N ASN A 355 -9.04 -12.31 4.08
CA ASN A 355 -8.43 -12.68 5.37
C ASN A 355 -6.96 -13.12 5.22
N SER A 356 -6.11 -12.26 4.67
CA SER A 356 -4.77 -12.65 4.23
C SER A 356 -3.68 -11.73 4.76
N VAL A 357 -2.48 -12.28 4.93
CA VAL A 357 -1.33 -11.58 5.52
C VAL A 357 -0.12 -11.68 4.60
N ILE A 358 0.52 -10.54 4.33
CA ILE A 358 1.80 -10.41 3.62
C ILE A 358 2.78 -9.75 4.60
N SER A 359 3.67 -10.54 5.22
CA SER A 359 4.51 -9.99 6.27
C SER A 359 5.93 -10.55 6.32
N ASP A 360 6.81 -9.77 6.93
CA ASP A 360 8.16 -10.19 7.27
C ASP A 360 9.02 -10.60 6.05
N ASN A 361 8.63 -10.17 4.85
CA ASN A 361 9.37 -10.44 3.62
C ASN A 361 10.51 -9.44 3.45
N THR A 362 11.65 -9.91 2.94
CA THR A 362 12.76 -9.07 2.50
C THR A 362 12.77 -9.00 0.98
N ILE A 363 12.56 -7.80 0.44
CA ILE A 363 12.34 -7.61 -1.00
C ILE A 363 13.35 -6.61 -1.55
N THR A 364 14.13 -7.03 -2.55
CA THR A 364 15.02 -6.14 -3.32
C THR A 364 14.69 -6.24 -4.80
N LEU A 365 14.16 -5.16 -5.36
CA LEU A 365 13.77 -5.09 -6.77
C LEU A 365 14.71 -4.21 -7.59
N LYS A 366 14.91 -4.60 -8.85
CA LYS A 366 15.44 -3.78 -9.93
C LYS A 366 14.33 -3.43 -10.92
N TYR A 367 14.53 -2.43 -11.74
CA TYR A 367 13.63 -2.18 -12.87
C TYR A 367 13.76 -3.30 -13.91
N SER A 368 12.65 -3.86 -14.32
CA SER A 368 12.52 -4.81 -15.44
C SER A 368 11.48 -4.29 -16.43
N PRO A 369 11.83 -4.11 -17.71
CA PRO A 369 10.85 -3.68 -18.73
C PRO A 369 9.76 -4.71 -18.99
N SER A 370 9.99 -5.97 -18.65
CA SER A 370 9.02 -7.06 -18.80
C SER A 370 7.96 -7.07 -17.71
N CYS A 371 8.22 -6.43 -16.55
CA CYS A 371 7.25 -6.38 -15.45
C CYS A 371 6.34 -5.16 -15.61
N GLU A 372 5.06 -5.40 -15.79
CA GLU A 372 4.08 -4.34 -15.94
C GLU A 372 3.76 -3.68 -14.58
N ASN A 373 3.79 -2.34 -14.55
CA ASN A 373 3.55 -1.56 -13.32
C ASN A 373 4.30 -2.10 -12.09
N PRO A 374 5.64 -2.23 -12.16
CA PRO A 374 6.42 -2.94 -11.16
C PRO A 374 6.33 -2.29 -9.79
N ALA A 375 6.08 -3.12 -8.77
CA ALA A 375 6.12 -2.74 -7.36
C ALA A 375 6.56 -3.92 -6.49
N ALA A 376 7.06 -3.62 -5.30
CA ALA A 376 7.49 -4.68 -4.40
C ALA A 376 6.29 -5.47 -3.83
N ILE A 377 5.21 -4.78 -3.49
CA ILE A 377 3.96 -5.42 -3.09
C ILE A 377 2.81 -4.69 -3.78
N LYS A 378 1.95 -5.43 -4.46
CA LYS A 378 0.72 -4.95 -5.08
C LYS A 378 -0.49 -5.59 -4.38
N VAL A 379 -1.46 -4.78 -3.94
CA VAL A 379 -2.74 -5.24 -3.37
C VAL A 379 -3.86 -4.66 -4.20
N PHE A 380 -4.42 -5.49 -5.07
CA PHE A 380 -5.32 -5.05 -6.13
C PHE A 380 -6.72 -5.68 -6.02
N GLY A 381 -7.74 -4.84 -5.88
CA GLY A 381 -9.07 -5.13 -6.36
C GLY A 381 -9.25 -4.55 -7.78
N HIS A 382 -10.48 -4.48 -8.24
CA HIS A 382 -10.81 -3.91 -9.54
C HIS A 382 -12.19 -3.26 -9.55
N ASN A 383 -12.29 -2.08 -10.11
CA ASN A 383 -13.57 -1.41 -10.37
C ASN A 383 -13.94 -1.56 -11.87
N GLN A 384 -14.78 -2.54 -12.17
CA GLN A 384 -15.23 -2.86 -13.52
C GLN A 384 -16.31 -1.88 -13.97
N LEU A 385 -15.91 -0.80 -14.61
CA LEU A 385 -16.83 0.25 -15.07
C LEU A 385 -17.55 -0.07 -16.39
N LYS A 386 -16.97 -0.97 -17.21
CA LYS A 386 -17.53 -1.37 -18.52
C LYS A 386 -17.74 -2.86 -18.54
N LYS A 387 -18.76 -3.33 -19.29
CA LYS A 387 -18.91 -4.75 -19.56
C LYS A 387 -17.66 -5.26 -20.29
N MET A 388 -17.04 -6.29 -19.76
CA MET A 388 -15.92 -6.99 -20.42
C MET A 388 -16.35 -8.35 -20.89
N LYS A 389 -15.81 -8.77 -22.01
CA LYS A 389 -16.02 -10.09 -22.57
C LYS A 389 -14.99 -11.05 -21.96
N GLY A 390 -15.46 -12.09 -21.31
CA GLY A 390 -14.60 -13.14 -20.79
C GLY A 390 -14.06 -14.02 -21.94
N ALA A 391 -13.13 -14.88 -21.61
CA ALA A 391 -12.58 -15.83 -22.58
C ALA A 391 -13.63 -16.86 -23.08
N ASP A 392 -14.69 -17.09 -22.30
CA ASP A 392 -15.88 -17.85 -22.69
C ASP A 392 -16.84 -17.09 -23.63
N GLY A 393 -16.47 -15.88 -24.06
CA GLY A 393 -17.27 -15.03 -24.91
C GLY A 393 -18.43 -14.32 -24.23
N LYS A 394 -18.67 -14.52 -22.93
CA LYS A 394 -19.74 -13.88 -22.19
C LYS A 394 -19.29 -12.61 -21.50
N TYR A 395 -20.22 -11.68 -21.29
CA TYR A 395 -19.92 -10.43 -20.64
C TYR A 395 -19.95 -10.56 -19.12
N PHE A 396 -18.87 -10.08 -18.48
CA PHE A 396 -18.86 -9.87 -17.05
C PHE A 396 -19.79 -8.73 -16.66
N PRO A 397 -20.50 -8.86 -15.55
CA PRO A 397 -21.25 -7.74 -15.01
C PRO A 397 -20.30 -6.60 -14.62
N THR A 398 -20.75 -5.37 -14.82
CA THR A 398 -20.12 -4.20 -14.20
C THR A 398 -20.26 -4.32 -12.69
N GLY A 399 -19.22 -3.98 -11.96
CA GLY A 399 -19.24 -4.06 -10.52
C GLY A 399 -17.91 -3.64 -9.90
N ASN A 400 -17.90 -3.52 -8.60
CA ASN A 400 -16.71 -3.20 -7.85
C ASN A 400 -16.20 -4.48 -7.17
N TYR A 401 -15.16 -5.06 -7.72
CA TYR A 401 -14.49 -6.27 -7.23
C TYR A 401 -13.33 -5.86 -6.31
N TYR A 402 -13.64 -5.16 -5.23
CA TYR A 402 -12.63 -4.72 -4.28
C TYR A 402 -12.06 -5.89 -3.46
N ILE A 403 -10.91 -5.63 -2.87
CA ILE A 403 -10.26 -6.54 -1.94
C ILE A 403 -10.31 -5.97 -0.53
N THR A 404 -10.63 -6.79 0.47
CA THR A 404 -10.61 -6.41 1.89
C THR A 404 -10.00 -7.52 2.76
N GLY A 405 -9.74 -7.23 4.03
CA GLY A 405 -9.16 -8.20 4.95
C GLY A 405 -7.68 -8.52 4.71
N VAL A 406 -6.94 -7.65 4.02
CA VAL A 406 -5.51 -7.84 3.77
C VAL A 406 -4.67 -6.99 4.72
N THR A 407 -3.71 -7.63 5.38
CA THR A 407 -2.69 -6.97 6.20
C THR A 407 -1.33 -7.10 5.56
N VAL A 408 -0.66 -5.98 5.30
CA VAL A 408 0.72 -5.91 4.80
C VAL A 408 1.58 -5.31 5.90
N SER A 409 2.48 -6.11 6.49
CA SER A 409 3.20 -5.65 7.68
C SER A 409 4.64 -6.14 7.77
N ASN A 410 5.49 -5.36 8.43
CA ASN A 410 6.88 -5.69 8.76
C ASN A 410 7.77 -6.04 7.54
N ASN A 411 7.36 -5.72 6.32
CA ASN A 411 8.17 -6.03 5.15
C ASN A 411 9.35 -5.04 5.04
N ASN A 412 10.52 -5.56 4.67
CA ASN A 412 11.72 -4.78 4.43
C ASN A 412 11.98 -4.69 2.91
N ILE A 413 11.72 -3.53 2.33
CA ILE A 413 11.70 -3.31 0.89
C ILE A 413 12.82 -2.34 0.50
N THR A 414 13.69 -2.77 -0.41
CA THR A 414 14.62 -1.91 -1.16
C THR A 414 14.26 -1.99 -2.63
N THR A 415 13.97 -0.87 -3.26
CA THR A 415 13.38 -0.93 -4.61
C THR A 415 13.85 0.19 -5.54
N ALA A 416 14.03 -0.17 -6.81
CA ALA A 416 14.21 0.76 -7.91
C ALA A 416 12.90 1.16 -8.60
N VAL A 417 11.77 0.69 -8.08
CA VAL A 417 10.42 0.92 -8.60
C VAL A 417 9.48 1.32 -7.46
N THR A 418 8.17 1.29 -7.64
CA THR A 418 7.21 1.60 -6.56
C THR A 418 7.35 0.60 -5.40
N GLY A 419 7.25 1.10 -4.16
CA GLY A 419 7.34 0.24 -2.98
C GLY A 419 6.08 -0.61 -2.81
N ILE A 420 4.99 -0.02 -2.33
CA ILE A 420 3.70 -0.69 -2.16
C ILE A 420 2.67 0.01 -3.04
N HIS A 421 1.98 -0.72 -3.90
CA HIS A 421 0.95 -0.20 -4.81
C HIS A 421 -0.41 -0.80 -4.46
N ILE A 422 -1.41 0.05 -4.28
CA ILE A 422 -2.72 -0.33 -3.77
C ILE A 422 -3.80 0.22 -4.69
N THR A 423 -4.70 -0.63 -5.15
CA THR A 423 -5.80 -0.27 -6.05
C THR A 423 -7.07 -0.98 -5.63
N ASP A 424 -8.20 -0.27 -5.57
CA ASP A 424 -9.52 -0.84 -5.21
C ASP A 424 -9.49 -1.76 -3.96
N ALA A 425 -8.68 -1.39 -2.99
CA ALA A 425 -8.56 -2.11 -1.72
C ALA A 425 -9.33 -1.36 -0.62
N TRP A 426 -10.15 -2.07 0.14
CA TRP A 426 -11.00 -1.49 1.17
C TRP A 426 -10.68 -2.05 2.55
N ASN A 427 -10.57 -1.18 3.54
CA ASN A 427 -10.32 -1.55 4.94
C ASN A 427 -9.11 -2.48 5.14
N CYS A 428 -8.09 -2.35 4.29
CA CYS A 428 -6.82 -3.05 4.42
C CYS A 428 -5.85 -2.27 5.32
N THR A 429 -4.91 -2.99 5.94
CA THR A 429 -3.92 -2.42 6.86
C THR A 429 -2.51 -2.55 6.32
N PHE A 430 -1.76 -1.45 6.33
CA PHE A 430 -0.36 -1.36 5.90
C PHE A 430 0.45 -0.77 7.06
N THR A 431 1.20 -1.61 7.75
CA THR A 431 1.83 -1.19 9.00
C THR A 431 3.26 -1.70 9.17
N ASN A 432 4.10 -0.91 9.81
CA ASN A 432 5.49 -1.27 10.14
C ASN A 432 6.38 -1.64 8.93
N ASN A 433 5.98 -1.34 7.70
CA ASN A 433 6.81 -1.64 6.53
C ASN A 433 7.95 -0.61 6.42
N THR A 434 9.11 -1.10 6.00
CA THR A 434 10.24 -0.24 5.63
C THR A 434 10.40 -0.25 4.12
N VAL A 435 10.37 0.92 3.49
CA VAL A 435 10.51 1.09 2.03
C VAL A 435 11.67 2.04 1.77
N THR A 436 12.69 1.57 1.07
CA THR A 436 13.87 2.34 0.68
C THR A 436 14.01 2.36 -0.83
N GLY A 437 13.95 3.54 -1.43
CA GLY A 437 14.20 3.76 -2.85
C GLY A 437 15.70 3.75 -3.15
N LYS A 438 16.15 2.90 -4.08
CA LYS A 438 17.53 2.78 -4.47
C LYS A 438 17.67 2.13 -5.85
N GLY A 439 18.65 2.59 -6.62
CA GLY A 439 19.02 1.93 -7.88
C GLY A 439 18.07 2.21 -9.05
N PHE A 440 17.43 3.37 -9.08
CA PHE A 440 16.50 3.77 -10.15
C PHE A 440 17.19 3.75 -11.52
N SER A 441 16.58 3.06 -12.47
CA SER A 441 17.13 2.90 -13.82
C SER A 441 16.79 4.11 -14.70
N ALA A 442 17.78 4.55 -15.50
CA ALA A 442 17.53 5.56 -16.53
C ALA A 442 16.54 5.08 -17.62
N LYS A 443 16.39 3.76 -17.80
CA LYS A 443 15.46 3.15 -18.76
C LYS A 443 14.02 3.10 -18.24
N ASP A 444 13.80 3.33 -16.94
CA ASP A 444 12.44 3.40 -16.37
C ASP A 444 11.78 4.73 -16.75
N PRO A 445 10.67 4.72 -17.51
CA PRO A 445 9.95 5.95 -17.88
C PRO A 445 9.41 6.71 -16.67
N LEU A 446 9.12 6.02 -15.57
CA LEU A 446 8.61 6.60 -14.33
C LEU A 446 9.68 6.79 -13.25
N LYS A 447 10.96 6.77 -13.61
CA LYS A 447 12.10 6.88 -12.66
C LYS A 447 12.03 8.08 -11.71
N ASN A 448 11.40 9.16 -12.12
CA ASN A 448 11.29 10.39 -11.33
C ASN A 448 10.01 10.45 -10.47
N GLU A 449 9.12 9.47 -10.59
CA GLU A 449 7.77 9.47 -10.00
C GLU A 449 7.48 8.22 -9.17
N ARG A 450 8.52 7.46 -8.78
CA ARG A 450 8.36 6.22 -8.01
C ARG A 450 8.05 6.54 -6.54
N ASP A 451 6.86 6.20 -6.11
CA ASP A 451 6.35 6.44 -4.76
C ASP A 451 6.68 5.30 -3.79
N GLY A 452 6.76 5.64 -2.51
CA GLY A 452 6.96 4.63 -1.47
C GLY A 452 5.73 3.76 -1.23
N ILE A 453 4.59 4.40 -0.94
CA ILE A 453 3.27 3.77 -0.87
C ILE A 453 2.34 4.56 -1.78
N PHE A 454 1.90 3.93 -2.85
CA PHE A 454 1.01 4.51 -3.84
C PHE A 454 -0.38 3.90 -3.78
N ILE A 455 -1.38 4.72 -3.55
CA ILE A 455 -2.79 4.34 -3.40
C ILE A 455 -3.58 5.05 -4.49
N GLN A 456 -4.34 4.30 -5.26
CA GLN A 456 -5.17 4.87 -6.31
C GLN A 456 -6.47 4.10 -6.57
N SER A 457 -7.30 4.65 -7.44
CA SER A 457 -8.46 3.98 -8.03
C SER A 457 -9.43 3.42 -6.99
N TYR A 458 -10.12 4.34 -6.28
CA TYR A 458 -11.23 4.00 -5.37
C TYR A 458 -10.89 3.15 -4.15
N ALA A 459 -9.63 3.05 -3.75
CA ALA A 459 -9.26 2.43 -2.48
C ALA A 459 -9.91 3.19 -1.30
N LYS A 460 -10.40 2.49 -0.28
CA LYS A 460 -11.17 3.10 0.82
C LYS A 460 -10.81 2.56 2.20
N GLY A 461 -10.84 3.44 3.19
CA GLY A 461 -10.75 3.04 4.60
C GLY A 461 -9.44 2.42 5.03
N LEU A 462 -8.34 2.67 4.29
CA LEU A 462 -7.04 2.09 4.54
C LEU A 462 -6.39 2.65 5.81
N VAL A 463 -5.70 1.79 6.56
CA VAL A 463 -4.88 2.18 7.70
C VAL A 463 -3.40 2.13 7.30
N LEU A 464 -2.73 3.28 7.38
CA LEU A 464 -1.31 3.45 7.08
C LEU A 464 -0.59 3.87 8.35
N SER A 465 0.08 2.95 9.02
CA SER A 465 0.68 3.25 10.32
C SER A 465 2.10 2.75 10.50
N ASN A 466 2.92 3.54 11.18
CA ASN A 466 4.30 3.19 11.56
C ASN A 466 5.23 2.78 10.38
N ASN A 467 4.86 3.09 9.14
CA ASN A 467 5.71 2.76 8.00
C ASN A 467 6.92 3.72 7.94
N LYS A 468 8.05 3.20 7.49
CA LYS A 468 9.27 3.97 7.24
C LYS A 468 9.50 4.02 5.72
N VAL A 469 9.49 5.21 5.15
CA VAL A 469 9.69 5.42 3.70
C VAL A 469 10.85 6.37 3.49
N SER A 470 11.78 6.00 2.62
CA SER A 470 12.94 6.87 2.34
C SER A 470 13.49 6.74 0.93
N GLY A 471 14.09 7.82 0.41
CA GLY A 471 14.88 7.78 -0.83
C GLY A 471 14.07 7.58 -2.10
N MET A 472 12.76 7.69 -2.08
CA MET A 472 11.90 7.58 -3.27
C MET A 472 12.08 8.80 -4.18
N THR A 473 11.94 8.61 -5.48
CA THR A 473 12.01 9.73 -6.44
C THR A 473 10.70 10.50 -6.54
N GLY A 474 9.57 9.84 -6.32
CA GLY A 474 8.24 10.44 -6.18
C GLY A 474 7.91 10.78 -4.72
N HIS A 475 6.69 10.53 -4.31
CA HIS A 475 6.19 10.81 -2.97
C HIS A 475 6.53 9.71 -1.96
N GLY A 476 6.52 10.07 -0.67
CA GLY A 476 6.59 9.06 0.39
C GLY A 476 5.32 8.21 0.45
N ILE A 477 4.18 8.87 0.65
CA ILE A 477 2.84 8.27 0.57
C ILE A 477 2.00 9.11 -0.38
N ALA A 478 1.45 8.50 -1.41
CA ALA A 478 0.56 9.13 -2.39
C ALA A 478 -0.83 8.48 -2.34
N ILE A 479 -1.89 9.31 -2.27
CA ILE A 479 -3.29 8.88 -2.29
C ILE A 479 -4.00 9.65 -3.40
N HIS A 480 -4.32 8.99 -4.49
CA HIS A 480 -4.79 9.59 -5.72
C HIS A 480 -6.11 9.00 -6.21
N PHE A 481 -6.77 9.70 -7.12
CA PHE A 481 -7.90 9.20 -7.91
C PHE A 481 -9.05 8.63 -7.07
N SER A 482 -9.72 9.50 -6.30
CA SER A 482 -10.90 9.17 -5.49
C SER A 482 -10.68 8.11 -4.42
N SER A 483 -9.46 8.03 -3.90
CA SER A 483 -9.08 7.07 -2.86
C SER A 483 -9.07 7.71 -1.48
N THR A 484 -9.32 6.93 -0.45
CA THR A 484 -9.31 7.40 0.94
C THR A 484 -8.56 6.46 1.88
N ALA A 485 -7.73 7.05 2.73
CA ALA A 485 -7.29 6.38 3.95
C ALA A 485 -8.31 6.65 5.08
N LYS A 486 -8.46 5.71 6.00
CA LYS A 486 -9.05 5.95 7.30
C LYS A 486 -8.07 6.73 8.15
N ASP A 487 -6.87 6.19 8.31
CA ASP A 487 -5.84 6.78 9.16
C ASP A 487 -4.45 6.76 8.50
N ILE A 488 -3.68 7.83 8.69
CA ILE A 488 -2.27 7.96 8.29
C ILE A 488 -1.50 8.41 9.52
N ILE A 489 -0.98 7.43 10.28
CA ILE A 489 -0.50 7.70 11.65
C ILE A 489 0.93 7.22 11.85
N SER A 490 1.76 8.08 12.48
CA SER A 490 3.10 7.71 12.98
C SER A 490 4.07 7.21 11.89
N ASN A 491 3.84 7.54 10.64
CA ASN A 491 4.77 7.17 9.56
C ASN A 491 6.01 8.07 9.61
N THR A 492 7.15 7.50 9.27
CA THR A 492 8.43 8.23 9.14
C THR A 492 8.84 8.26 7.68
N ILE A 493 8.89 9.45 7.10
CA ILE A 493 9.13 9.67 5.67
C ILE A 493 10.33 10.59 5.50
N SER A 494 11.28 10.23 4.64
CA SER A 494 12.46 11.06 4.46
C SER A 494 13.09 10.98 3.06
N ASN A 495 13.75 12.08 2.66
CA ASN A 495 14.56 12.14 1.44
C ASN A 495 13.80 11.70 0.18
N CYS A 496 12.52 12.04 0.05
CA CYS A 496 11.73 11.79 -1.16
C CYS A 496 11.78 13.00 -2.12
N GLY A 497 11.73 12.76 -3.42
CA GLY A 497 11.76 13.81 -4.45
C GLY A 497 10.44 14.61 -4.50
N GLY A 498 9.32 13.96 -4.22
CA GLY A 498 8.01 14.58 -4.11
C GLY A 498 7.67 15.10 -2.70
N TYR A 499 6.39 15.11 -2.37
CA TYR A 499 5.90 15.40 -1.03
C TYR A 499 6.10 14.20 -0.09
N GLY A 500 6.19 14.48 1.21
CA GLY A 500 6.13 13.40 2.20
C GLY A 500 4.81 12.64 2.12
N ILE A 501 3.69 13.36 2.21
CA ILE A 501 2.34 12.82 2.01
C ILE A 501 1.62 13.69 0.98
N HIS A 502 1.16 13.09 -0.11
CA HIS A 502 0.40 13.74 -1.18
C HIS A 502 -0.99 13.13 -1.33
N ILE A 503 -2.03 13.94 -1.21
CA ILE A 503 -3.43 13.54 -1.38
C ILE A 503 -3.98 14.35 -2.54
N TYR A 504 -4.39 13.68 -3.62
CA TYR A 504 -4.68 14.30 -4.89
C TYR A 504 -5.97 13.79 -5.52
N GLN A 505 -6.68 14.70 -6.17
CA GLN A 505 -7.82 14.42 -7.05
C GLN A 505 -8.97 13.63 -6.38
N ASN A 506 -9.81 14.36 -5.66
CA ASN A 506 -10.99 13.84 -4.95
C ASN A 506 -10.67 12.78 -3.88
N SER A 507 -9.45 12.82 -3.36
CA SER A 507 -8.94 11.83 -2.40
C SER A 507 -8.94 12.36 -0.97
N GLY A 508 -8.67 11.50 0.02
CA GLY A 508 -8.75 11.97 1.39
C GLY A 508 -8.22 11.07 2.49
N CYS A 509 -8.35 11.60 3.71
CA CYS A 509 -8.17 10.87 4.95
C CYS A 509 -9.37 11.16 5.85
N THR A 510 -10.19 10.16 6.13
CA THR A 510 -11.46 10.33 6.85
C THR A 510 -11.31 10.36 8.36
N GLY A 511 -10.22 9.83 8.89
CA GLY A 511 -9.86 9.85 10.30
C GLY A 511 -8.62 10.74 10.56
N LEU A 512 -7.57 10.18 11.12
CA LEU A 512 -6.42 10.93 11.60
C LEU A 512 -5.25 10.95 10.60
N LEU A 513 -4.86 12.15 10.19
CA LEU A 513 -3.55 12.39 9.58
C LEU A 513 -2.62 12.95 10.65
N SER A 514 -1.94 12.06 11.42
CA SER A 514 -1.31 12.50 12.66
C SER A 514 0.01 11.82 13.01
N LYS A 515 0.82 12.53 13.82
CA LYS A 515 2.08 12.03 14.37
C LYS A 515 3.11 11.58 13.33
N ASN A 516 2.93 11.95 12.06
CA ASN A 516 3.88 11.60 10.99
C ASN A 516 5.14 12.48 11.11
N LYS A 517 6.30 11.86 10.88
CA LYS A 517 7.60 12.53 10.86
C LYS A 517 8.08 12.61 9.41
N ILE A 518 8.13 13.80 8.85
CA ILE A 518 8.51 14.06 7.47
C ILE A 518 9.78 14.89 7.43
N LYS A 519 10.82 14.39 6.75
CA LYS A 519 12.13 15.05 6.74
C LYS A 519 12.73 15.09 5.33
N LYS A 520 13.15 16.29 4.88
CA LYS A 520 13.88 16.48 3.61
C LYS A 520 13.16 15.91 2.39
N CYS A 521 11.84 16.06 2.28
CA CYS A 521 11.11 15.79 1.05
C CYS A 521 11.13 17.03 0.17
N ALA A 522 11.58 16.90 -1.09
CA ALA A 522 11.96 18.04 -1.91
C ALA A 522 10.78 18.97 -2.23
N SER A 523 9.63 18.44 -2.62
CA SER A 523 8.45 19.27 -2.91
C SER A 523 7.81 19.84 -1.65
N GLY A 524 7.63 19.04 -0.60
CA GLY A 524 6.98 19.55 0.62
C GLY A 524 6.70 18.48 1.68
N GLY A 525 6.03 18.90 2.75
CA GLY A 525 5.63 17.99 3.82
C GLY A 525 4.34 17.24 3.50
N ILE A 526 3.20 17.89 3.70
CA ILE A 526 1.85 17.35 3.46
C ILE A 526 1.15 18.23 2.44
N SER A 527 0.67 17.64 1.36
CA SER A 527 -0.06 18.36 0.31
C SER A 527 -1.42 17.72 0.01
N LEU A 528 -2.45 18.53 0.05
CA LEU A 528 -3.77 18.22 -0.47
C LEU A 528 -3.98 19.03 -1.74
N SER A 529 -4.38 18.37 -2.82
CA SER A 529 -4.61 19.03 -4.11
C SER A 529 -5.92 18.56 -4.76
N THR A 530 -6.55 19.46 -5.46
CA THR A 530 -7.74 19.22 -6.31
C THR A 530 -8.86 18.44 -5.61
N ASN A 531 -9.75 19.19 -4.95
CA ASN A 531 -10.96 18.69 -4.28
C ASN A 531 -10.71 17.61 -3.19
N SER A 532 -9.51 17.57 -2.64
CA SER A 532 -9.16 16.55 -1.63
C SER A 532 -9.53 17.00 -0.22
N THR A 533 -9.84 16.02 0.63
CA THR A 533 -10.34 16.31 1.98
C THR A 533 -9.63 15.50 3.05
N VAL A 534 -9.39 16.11 4.21
CA VAL A 534 -8.94 15.39 5.40
C VAL A 534 -9.73 15.82 6.62
N ALA A 535 -10.01 14.88 7.52
CA ALA A 535 -10.72 15.19 8.75
C ALA A 535 -9.91 16.16 9.61
N ASP A 536 -8.71 15.80 10.00
CA ASP A 536 -7.81 16.67 10.78
C ASP A 536 -6.33 16.39 10.44
N ILE A 537 -5.46 17.42 10.55
CA ILE A 537 -3.99 17.32 10.41
C ILE A 537 -3.38 17.65 11.76
N LEU A 538 -2.95 16.62 12.52
CA LEU A 538 -2.62 16.76 13.94
C LEU A 538 -1.20 16.33 14.30
N SER A 539 -0.47 17.15 15.01
CA SER A 539 0.80 16.74 15.67
C SER A 539 1.84 16.13 14.74
N ASN A 540 1.85 16.51 13.47
CA ASN A 540 2.87 16.07 12.52
C ASN A 540 4.14 16.91 12.69
N THR A 541 5.29 16.29 12.46
CA THR A 541 6.59 16.97 12.45
C THR A 541 7.15 17.01 11.05
N ILE A 542 7.36 18.20 10.50
CA ILE A 542 7.89 18.45 9.16
C ILE A 542 9.20 19.22 9.29
N THR A 543 10.30 18.65 8.79
CA THR A 543 11.62 19.19 9.02
C THR A 543 12.45 19.27 7.73
N GLY A 544 12.89 20.45 7.40
CA GLY A 544 13.98 20.74 6.45
C GLY A 544 13.72 20.44 4.97
N GLY A 545 14.36 21.26 4.12
CA GLY A 545 14.60 20.95 2.70
C GLY A 545 13.43 21.06 1.74
N CYS A 546 12.24 21.43 2.20
CA CYS A 546 11.08 21.60 1.32
C CYS A 546 11.23 22.88 0.48
N THR A 547 11.06 22.75 -0.84
CA THR A 547 11.12 23.92 -1.75
C THR A 547 9.78 24.64 -1.85
N ASP A 548 8.65 23.92 -1.67
CA ASP A 548 7.31 24.49 -1.83
C ASP A 548 6.63 24.81 -0.48
N THR A 549 6.22 23.84 0.31
CA THR A 549 5.34 24.10 1.46
C THR A 549 5.46 23.05 2.56
N GLY A 550 5.32 23.45 3.82
CA GLY A 550 5.20 22.50 4.94
C GLY A 550 3.87 21.73 4.89
N ILE A 551 2.74 22.45 4.98
CA ILE A 551 1.38 21.91 4.81
C ILE A 551 0.65 22.75 3.76
N SER A 552 0.21 22.16 2.67
CA SER A 552 -0.47 22.82 1.56
C SER A 552 -1.88 22.28 1.34
N LEU A 553 -2.85 23.18 1.22
CA LEU A 553 -4.18 22.91 0.68
C LEU A 553 -4.35 23.74 -0.59
N TYR A 554 -4.49 23.10 -1.73
CA TYR A 554 -4.55 23.74 -3.04
C TYR A 554 -5.74 23.28 -3.86
N ASN A 555 -6.44 24.21 -4.47
CA ASN A 555 -7.54 23.99 -5.38
C ASN A 555 -8.72 23.23 -4.74
N ASN A 556 -9.53 24.00 -3.98
CA ASN A 556 -10.80 23.56 -3.38
C ASN A 556 -10.66 22.40 -2.37
N CYS A 557 -9.53 22.32 -1.66
CA CYS A 557 -9.30 21.30 -0.64
C CYS A 557 -9.84 21.72 0.72
N GLU A 558 -10.22 20.72 1.52
CA GLU A 558 -10.69 20.94 2.89
C GLU A 558 -9.93 20.15 3.94
N ALA A 559 -9.64 20.80 5.05
CA ALA A 559 -9.15 20.15 6.26
C ALA A 559 -10.00 20.59 7.46
N GLY A 560 -10.21 19.71 8.40
CA GLY A 560 -10.74 20.09 9.70
C GLY A 560 -9.73 20.96 10.46
N LYS A 561 -9.20 20.49 11.56
CA LYS A 561 -8.20 21.21 12.35
C LYS A 561 -6.79 20.98 11.81
N ILE A 562 -6.04 22.07 11.59
CA ILE A 562 -4.58 22.01 11.42
C ILE A 562 -3.99 22.37 12.78
N LYS A 563 -3.67 21.35 13.61
CA LYS A 563 -3.40 21.56 15.02
C LYS A 563 -2.12 20.91 15.53
N ASN A 564 -1.37 21.62 16.34
CA ASN A 564 -0.18 21.14 17.07
C ASN A 564 0.92 20.57 16.16
N ASN A 565 0.97 20.95 14.87
CA ASN A 565 2.03 20.52 13.99
C ASN A 565 3.30 21.33 14.25
N THR A 566 4.45 20.67 14.16
CA THR A 566 5.77 21.31 14.23
C THR A 566 6.37 21.36 12.83
N ILE A 567 6.65 22.57 12.35
CA ILE A 567 7.21 22.80 11.00
C ILE A 567 8.50 23.58 11.15
N THR A 568 9.63 22.98 10.76
CA THR A 568 10.95 23.54 11.00
C THR A 568 11.78 23.53 9.72
N ALA A 569 12.51 24.62 9.48
CA ALA A 569 13.54 24.72 8.44
C ALA A 569 13.04 24.40 7.01
N ILE A 570 11.88 24.90 6.62
CA ILE A 570 11.43 24.89 5.22
C ILE A 570 12.11 26.02 4.42
N GLY A 571 12.10 25.93 3.10
CA GLY A 571 12.81 26.85 2.20
C GLY A 571 12.48 28.32 2.43
N LYS A 572 13.43 29.20 2.17
CA LYS A 572 13.39 30.65 2.45
C LYS A 572 12.14 31.37 1.94
N ASN A 573 11.55 30.91 0.83
CA ASN A 573 10.36 31.48 0.23
C ASN A 573 9.11 30.63 0.39
N ALA A 574 9.24 29.43 0.96
CA ALA A 574 8.16 28.50 1.14
C ALA A 574 7.25 28.87 2.32
N PRO A 575 5.94 28.86 2.17
CA PRO A 575 5.02 28.97 3.31
C PRO A 575 5.06 27.74 4.20
N ALA A 576 4.95 27.91 5.52
CA ALA A 576 4.85 26.76 6.42
C ALA A 576 3.47 26.10 6.33
N ILE A 577 2.39 26.89 6.40
CA ILE A 577 1.01 26.45 6.19
C ILE A 577 0.37 27.34 5.13
N LYS A 578 -0.10 26.76 4.02
CA LYS A 578 -0.70 27.48 2.90
C LYS A 578 -2.09 26.94 2.57
N LEU A 579 -3.07 27.81 2.52
CA LEU A 579 -4.38 27.54 1.94
C LEU A 579 -4.55 28.43 0.71
N SER A 580 -4.82 27.86 -0.44
CA SER A 580 -4.95 28.62 -1.68
C SER A 580 -6.02 28.07 -2.61
N GLN A 581 -6.47 28.90 -3.57
CA GLN A 581 -7.47 28.53 -4.56
C GLN A 581 -8.77 27.96 -3.93
N LYS A 582 -9.46 28.80 -3.15
CA LYS A 582 -10.73 28.48 -2.46
C LYS A 582 -10.65 27.35 -1.42
N SER A 583 -9.47 26.89 -1.04
CA SER A 583 -9.31 25.85 -0.01
C SER A 583 -9.70 26.34 1.38
N ALA A 584 -10.10 25.40 2.25
CA ALA A 584 -10.59 25.76 3.58
C ALA A 584 -10.03 24.86 4.70
N SER A 585 -9.99 25.42 5.91
CA SER A 585 -9.82 24.64 7.14
C SER A 585 -10.80 25.11 8.22
N LYS A 586 -11.10 24.21 9.17
CA LYS A 586 -11.93 24.60 10.34
C LYS A 586 -11.17 25.55 11.25
N THR A 587 -9.96 25.20 11.66
CA THR A 587 -9.10 26.06 12.50
C THR A 587 -7.61 25.81 12.19
N ILE A 588 -6.77 26.81 12.47
CA ILE A 588 -5.31 26.70 12.50
C ILE A 588 -4.84 27.03 13.92
N THR A 589 -4.44 26.01 14.68
CA THR A 589 -4.33 26.13 16.14
C THR A 589 -3.08 25.46 16.70
N GLY A 590 -2.36 26.18 17.60
CA GLY A 590 -1.27 25.61 18.39
C GLY A 590 -0.08 25.09 17.59
N ASN A 591 0.05 25.46 16.31
CA ASN A 591 1.18 25.00 15.49
C ASN A 591 2.47 25.74 15.87
N LYS A 592 3.57 25.00 15.84
CA LYS A 592 4.93 25.53 16.05
C LYS A 592 5.65 25.66 14.72
N ILE A 593 5.96 26.88 14.31
CA ILE A 593 6.65 27.16 13.06
C ILE A 593 7.99 27.81 13.44
N GLN A 594 9.06 27.09 13.23
CA GLN A 594 10.40 27.47 13.66
C GLN A 594 11.34 27.58 12.46
N ALA A 595 12.16 28.60 12.44
CA ALA A 595 13.34 28.58 11.61
C ALA A 595 14.30 27.52 12.18
N GLY A 596 14.87 26.72 11.33
CA GLY A 596 15.99 25.88 11.70
C GLY A 596 17.26 26.73 11.81
N THR A 597 18.29 26.37 11.08
CA THR A 597 19.49 27.20 10.91
C THR A 597 19.15 28.42 10.06
N ALA A 598 19.96 29.49 10.13
CA ALA A 598 19.76 30.73 9.36
C ALA A 598 19.57 30.54 7.82
N LYS A 599 19.95 29.41 7.29
CA LYS A 599 19.83 29.03 5.88
C LYS A 599 18.38 28.69 5.48
N TYR A 600 17.53 28.31 6.42
CA TYR A 600 16.17 27.82 6.16
C TYR A 600 15.16 28.52 7.08
N SER A 601 14.64 29.65 6.64
CA SER A 601 13.49 30.31 7.25
C SER A 601 12.29 30.22 6.30
N CYS A 602 11.08 29.99 6.80
CA CYS A 602 9.90 29.99 5.96
C CYS A 602 9.64 31.39 5.37
N GLY A 603 9.09 31.46 4.18
CA GLY A 603 8.66 32.73 3.58
C GLY A 603 7.53 33.37 4.40
N ARG A 604 6.44 32.65 4.59
CA ARG A 604 5.30 33.00 5.44
C ARG A 604 4.95 31.85 6.36
N ALA A 605 4.68 32.12 7.63
CA ALA A 605 4.32 31.05 8.54
C ALA A 605 2.90 30.51 8.24
N ILE A 606 1.91 31.39 8.13
CA ILE A 606 0.53 31.04 7.73
C ILE A 606 0.11 31.91 6.58
N PHE A 607 -0.27 31.32 5.47
CA PHE A 607 -0.65 32.04 4.25
C PHE A 607 -2.00 31.58 3.70
N LEU A 608 -2.98 32.50 3.70
CA LEU A 608 -4.28 32.33 3.05
C LEU A 608 -4.29 33.16 1.76
N TYR A 609 -4.58 32.55 0.64
CA TYR A 609 -4.53 33.17 -0.67
C TYR A 609 -5.70 32.74 -1.57
N ASN A 610 -6.16 33.68 -2.40
CA ASN A 610 -7.15 33.47 -3.46
C ASN A 610 -8.44 32.76 -2.98
N GLY A 611 -9.23 33.49 -2.19
CA GLY A 611 -10.57 33.08 -1.77
C GLY A 611 -10.60 31.99 -0.69
N SER A 612 -9.46 31.68 -0.09
CA SER A 612 -9.37 30.63 0.92
C SER A 612 -9.98 31.01 2.25
N LYS A 613 -10.39 30.03 3.05
CA LYS A 613 -11.12 30.27 4.30
C LYS A 613 -10.55 29.51 5.49
N VAL A 614 -10.49 30.17 6.63
CA VAL A 614 -10.49 29.53 7.94
C VAL A 614 -11.87 29.77 8.56
N ARG A 615 -12.68 28.68 8.67
CA ARG A 615 -14.09 28.79 9.14
C ARG A 615 -14.20 29.16 10.61
N GLY A 616 -13.16 28.91 11.38
CA GLY A 616 -13.00 29.35 12.79
C GLY A 616 -11.87 30.35 12.92
N SER A 617 -10.96 30.13 13.87
CA SER A 617 -9.89 31.06 14.24
C SER A 617 -8.49 30.56 13.89
N ILE A 618 -7.56 31.49 13.70
CA ILE A 618 -6.11 31.26 13.74
C ILE A 618 -5.68 31.61 15.16
N ILE A 619 -5.39 30.61 15.98
CA ILE A 619 -5.26 30.78 17.43
C ILE A 619 -4.08 30.03 18.05
N GLY A 620 -3.33 30.71 18.92
CA GLY A 620 -2.32 30.08 19.76
C GLY A 620 -1.13 29.50 19.01
N ASN A 621 -0.86 29.93 17.77
CA ASN A 621 0.29 29.46 17.01
C ASN A 621 1.56 30.22 17.42
N ALA A 622 2.69 29.52 17.50
CA ALA A 622 4.00 30.11 17.76
C ALA A 622 4.84 30.14 16.48
N MET A 623 5.34 31.30 16.10
CA MET A 623 6.03 31.54 14.84
C MET A 623 7.34 32.31 15.04
N GLU A 624 8.41 31.79 14.45
CA GLU A 624 9.74 32.39 14.49
C GLU A 624 10.30 32.59 13.10
N ASN A 625 11.02 33.70 12.90
CA ASN A 625 11.86 33.97 11.72
C ASN A 625 11.16 33.72 10.36
N SER A 626 9.97 34.24 10.18
CA SER A 626 9.38 34.31 8.83
C SER A 626 10.13 35.38 8.00
N ASN A 627 10.62 35.03 6.81
CA ASN A 627 11.35 35.96 5.94
C ASN A 627 10.48 37.11 5.40
N ASP A 628 9.20 36.86 5.23
CA ASP A 628 8.23 37.86 4.79
C ASP A 628 7.26 38.15 5.96
N THR A 629 6.07 37.65 5.90
CA THR A 629 4.97 37.93 6.82
C THR A 629 4.64 36.68 7.65
N ALA A 630 4.51 36.80 8.97
CA ALA A 630 4.17 35.64 9.77
C ALA A 630 2.76 35.12 9.48
N ILE A 631 1.73 35.96 9.57
CA ILE A 631 0.36 35.62 9.19
C ILE A 631 -0.09 36.53 8.04
N CYS A 632 -0.33 35.97 6.88
CA CYS A 632 -0.74 36.69 5.68
C CYS A 632 -2.11 36.22 5.20
N ILE A 633 -3.08 37.13 5.12
CA ILE A 633 -4.43 36.86 4.62
C ILE A 633 -4.66 37.80 3.42
N SER A 634 -4.73 37.21 2.23
CA SER A 634 -4.68 37.98 0.96
C SER A 634 -5.70 37.48 -0.04
N THR A 635 -6.05 38.38 -0.97
CA THR A 635 -6.83 38.12 -2.19
C THR A 635 -8.16 37.41 -1.88
N LYS A 636 -9.09 38.21 -1.34
CA LYS A 636 -10.48 37.79 -1.01
C LYS A 636 -10.56 36.60 -0.03
N SER A 637 -9.51 36.35 0.76
CA SER A 637 -9.51 35.28 1.75
C SER A 637 -10.17 35.72 3.06
N THR A 638 -10.69 34.77 3.83
CA THR A 638 -11.49 35.04 5.01
C THR A 638 -11.10 34.20 6.22
N VAL A 639 -10.97 34.84 7.37
CA VAL A 639 -10.99 34.18 8.70
C VAL A 639 -12.33 34.52 9.34
N THR A 640 -13.22 33.53 9.51
CA THR A 640 -14.56 33.76 10.07
C THR A 640 -14.54 34.00 11.58
N GLY A 641 -13.60 33.39 12.26
CA GLY A 641 -13.29 33.68 13.66
C GLY A 641 -12.33 34.88 13.81
N GLY A 642 -11.49 34.80 14.83
CA GLY A 642 -10.45 35.79 15.12
C GLY A 642 -9.04 35.29 14.76
N VAL A 643 -8.10 36.23 14.77
CA VAL A 643 -6.66 35.93 14.83
C VAL A 643 -6.19 36.26 16.23
N THR A 644 -6.08 35.22 17.09
CA THR A 644 -6.00 35.47 18.53
C THR A 644 -4.89 34.65 19.23
N ASN A 645 -4.28 35.25 20.23
CA ASN A 645 -3.30 34.61 21.11
C ASN A 645 -2.12 33.96 20.36
N ASN A 646 -1.77 34.45 19.16
CA ASN A 646 -0.61 33.96 18.44
C ASN A 646 0.67 34.63 18.94
N GLN A 647 1.77 33.91 18.99
CA GLN A 647 3.07 34.42 19.32
C GLN A 647 3.95 34.53 18.07
N ILE A 648 4.34 35.73 17.69
CA ILE A 648 5.20 36.04 16.56
C ILE A 648 6.48 36.66 17.09
N LEU A 649 7.58 35.93 17.04
CA LEU A 649 8.86 36.38 17.63
C LEU A 649 9.64 37.24 16.65
N SER A 650 9.55 36.98 15.34
CA SER A 650 10.15 37.83 14.32
C SER A 650 9.48 37.62 12.96
N ALA A 651 9.46 38.70 12.14
CA ALA A 651 8.97 38.67 10.77
C ALA A 651 9.74 39.69 9.92
N GLY A 652 10.15 39.25 8.71
CA GLY A 652 10.91 40.09 7.77
C GLY A 652 10.14 41.30 7.22
N LYS A 653 8.79 41.23 7.25
CA LYS A 653 7.94 42.37 6.89
C LYS A 653 6.87 42.63 7.96
N TYR A 654 5.83 41.82 8.00
CA TYR A 654 4.68 42.06 8.87
C TYR A 654 4.48 40.92 9.85
N GLY A 655 4.07 41.22 11.08
CA GLY A 655 3.59 40.20 11.99
C GLY A 655 2.28 39.59 11.51
N LEU A 656 1.26 40.43 11.31
CA LEU A 656 -0.01 40.06 10.67
C LEU A 656 -0.29 41.04 9.52
N GLN A 657 -0.62 40.51 8.35
CA GLN A 657 -1.06 41.33 7.21
C GLN A 657 -2.41 40.84 6.67
N VAL A 658 -3.35 41.75 6.47
CA VAL A 658 -4.64 41.52 5.82
C VAL A 658 -4.82 42.52 4.72
N PHE A 659 -4.97 42.07 3.46
CA PHE A 659 -5.05 42.99 2.32
C PHE A 659 -5.80 42.37 1.13
N ASN A 660 -5.99 43.14 0.06
CA ASN A 660 -6.70 42.75 -1.18
C ASN A 660 -8.09 42.15 -0.90
N ALA A 661 -8.96 42.97 -0.29
CA ALA A 661 -10.34 42.65 0.03
C ALA A 661 -10.55 41.42 0.93
N SER A 662 -9.52 41.05 1.71
CA SER A 662 -9.58 39.95 2.66
C SER A 662 -10.18 40.42 3.99
N THR A 663 -10.71 39.48 4.78
CA THR A 663 -11.46 39.80 6.00
C THR A 663 -11.12 38.91 7.19
N ILE A 664 -11.17 39.50 8.39
CA ILE A 664 -11.25 38.77 9.68
C ILE A 664 -12.59 39.18 10.30
N LYS A 665 -13.57 38.29 10.39
CA LYS A 665 -14.92 38.63 10.80
C LYS A 665 -15.12 38.96 12.28
N LYS A 666 -14.24 38.46 13.17
CA LYS A 666 -14.28 38.76 14.60
C LYS A 666 -13.13 39.72 14.99
N THR A 667 -12.18 39.29 15.78
CA THR A 667 -11.16 40.13 16.36
C THR A 667 -9.74 39.75 16.02
N VAL A 668 -8.85 40.71 16.06
CA VAL A 668 -7.39 40.51 16.16
C VAL A 668 -7.00 40.80 17.59
N SER A 669 -6.83 39.78 18.45
CA SER A 669 -6.68 40.04 19.88
C SER A 669 -5.71 39.12 20.61
N GLY A 670 -5.09 39.65 21.64
CA GLY A 670 -4.20 38.88 22.52
C GLY A 670 -2.90 38.41 21.85
N ASN A 671 -2.59 38.84 20.62
CA ASN A 671 -1.38 38.42 19.96
C ASN A 671 -0.14 39.14 20.52
N THR A 672 0.95 38.41 20.65
CA THR A 672 2.26 38.96 20.96
C THR A 672 3.13 39.00 19.71
N ILE A 673 3.52 40.19 19.30
CA ILE A 673 4.30 40.41 18.05
C ILE A 673 5.60 41.13 18.42
N LYS A 674 6.73 40.48 18.15
CA LYS A 674 8.05 41.06 18.37
C LYS A 674 8.82 41.17 17.07
N LYS A 675 9.63 42.23 16.90
CA LYS A 675 10.59 42.37 15.80
C LYS A 675 9.97 42.16 14.39
N ALA A 676 8.78 42.70 14.11
CA ALA A 676 8.29 42.79 12.75
C ALA A 676 9.00 43.93 12.01
N ALA A 677 9.75 43.62 10.93
CA ALA A 677 10.64 44.60 10.33
C ALA A 677 9.93 45.84 9.77
N THR A 678 8.68 45.70 9.36
CA THR A 678 7.86 46.86 8.87
C THR A 678 6.78 47.22 9.88
N SER A 679 5.74 46.43 10.04
CA SER A 679 4.65 46.69 10.98
C SER A 679 4.22 45.45 11.74
N GLY A 680 3.82 45.58 13.00
CA GLY A 680 3.27 44.48 13.79
C GLY A 680 1.98 43.99 13.18
N ILE A 681 0.99 44.84 13.03
CA ILE A 681 -0.31 44.54 12.39
C ILE A 681 -0.51 45.52 11.24
N ASN A 682 -0.76 44.99 10.03
CA ASN A 682 -1.05 45.77 8.82
C ASN A 682 -2.40 45.37 8.26
N ILE A 683 -3.37 46.25 8.31
CA ILE A 683 -4.73 46.06 7.79
C ILE A 683 -4.93 46.99 6.61
N CYS A 684 -4.99 46.44 5.42
CA CYS A 684 -5.07 47.22 4.19
C CYS A 684 -6.19 46.70 3.28
N SER A 685 -7.01 47.58 2.75
CA SER A 685 -8.09 47.28 1.80
C SER A 685 -9.10 46.22 2.29
N THR A 686 -9.35 46.13 3.58
CA THR A 686 -10.39 45.25 4.16
C THR A 686 -11.78 45.82 3.99
N LYS A 687 -12.77 44.93 3.80
CA LYS A 687 -14.21 45.28 3.59
C LYS A 687 -15.07 44.85 4.78
N ASN A 688 -14.62 45.05 6.02
CA ASN A 688 -15.40 44.72 7.20
C ASN A 688 -15.06 45.59 8.41
N VAL A 689 -15.94 45.63 9.37
CA VAL A 689 -15.69 46.22 10.71
C VAL A 689 -14.69 45.33 11.46
N LEU A 690 -13.66 45.89 12.05
CA LEU A 690 -12.61 45.14 12.71
C LEU A 690 -12.27 45.71 14.08
N THR A 691 -12.04 44.83 15.04
CA THR A 691 -11.50 45.21 16.37
C THR A 691 -10.11 44.61 16.56
N ILE A 692 -9.15 45.46 16.91
CA ILE A 692 -7.77 45.15 17.24
C ILE A 692 -7.60 45.40 18.75
N ASP A 693 -7.55 44.37 19.58
CA ASP A 693 -7.70 44.49 21.04
C ASP A 693 -6.64 43.66 21.79
N LYS A 694 -6.13 44.20 22.85
CA LYS A 694 -5.24 43.51 23.80
C LYS A 694 -4.00 42.86 23.17
N ASN A 695 -3.47 43.38 22.06
CA ASN A 695 -2.24 42.89 21.45
C ASN A 695 -1.03 43.58 22.12
N THR A 696 0.06 42.80 22.24
CA THR A 696 1.39 43.32 22.67
C THR A 696 2.31 43.36 21.45
N ILE A 697 2.76 44.58 21.07
CA ILE A 697 3.55 44.76 19.85
C ILE A 697 4.82 45.53 20.18
N SER A 698 5.95 45.01 19.71
CA SER A 698 7.25 45.68 19.91
C SER A 698 8.19 45.56 18.71
N GLY A 699 9.08 46.57 18.57
CA GLY A 699 10.21 46.52 17.64
C GLY A 699 9.87 46.73 16.14
N SER A 700 8.72 47.28 15.80
CA SER A 700 8.36 47.63 14.40
C SER A 700 9.09 48.88 13.93
N SER A 701 9.62 48.88 12.70
CA SER A 701 10.36 50.06 12.14
C SER A 701 9.43 51.11 11.52
N LYS A 702 8.22 50.71 11.07
CA LYS A 702 7.14 51.60 10.66
C LYS A 702 6.04 51.61 11.71
N ALA A 703 4.78 51.77 11.36
CA ALA A 703 3.70 51.79 12.34
C ALA A 703 3.55 50.45 13.03
N ALA A 704 3.43 50.45 14.37
CA ALA A 704 3.16 49.17 15.09
C ALA A 704 1.80 48.59 14.66
N ILE A 705 0.77 49.44 14.53
CA ILE A 705 -0.53 49.08 13.93
C ILE A 705 -0.80 50.05 12.79
N TYR A 706 -0.92 49.54 11.56
CA TYR A 706 -1.31 50.29 10.36
C TYR A 706 -2.69 49.87 9.92
N VAL A 707 -3.54 50.86 9.65
CA VAL A 707 -4.94 50.64 9.29
C VAL A 707 -5.32 51.52 8.10
N GLN A 708 -5.70 50.88 6.99
CA GLN A 708 -6.22 51.54 5.78
C GLN A 708 -7.33 50.63 5.18
N PRO A 709 -8.56 50.60 5.71
CA PRO A 709 -9.65 49.79 5.15
C PRO A 709 -10.00 50.27 3.72
N ALA A 710 -10.79 49.45 3.01
CA ALA A 710 -11.18 49.76 1.63
C ALA A 710 -12.01 51.05 1.52
N SER A 711 -12.70 51.45 2.57
CA SER A 711 -13.46 52.68 2.67
C SER A 711 -13.72 53.08 4.11
N THR A 712 -14.05 54.32 4.36
CA THR A 712 -14.42 54.88 5.67
C THR A 712 -15.78 54.38 6.22
N GLN A 713 -16.52 53.59 5.46
CA GLN A 713 -17.73 52.93 5.98
C GLN A 713 -17.32 51.80 6.97
N TYR A 714 -16.17 51.19 6.79
CA TYR A 714 -15.70 50.11 7.67
C TYR A 714 -14.97 50.68 8.90
N LYS A 715 -15.61 50.56 10.04
CA LYS A 715 -15.04 51.05 11.30
C LYS A 715 -13.99 50.11 11.84
N VAL A 716 -12.83 50.65 12.15
CA VAL A 716 -11.75 49.89 12.82
C VAL A 716 -11.56 50.43 14.24
N THR A 717 -11.71 49.55 15.24
CA THR A 717 -11.50 49.83 16.64
C THR A 717 -10.14 49.32 17.09
N VAL A 718 -9.26 50.20 17.55
CA VAL A 718 -7.94 49.86 18.11
C VAL A 718 -7.97 50.15 19.61
N LYS A 719 -8.05 49.15 20.46
CA LYS A 719 -8.23 49.35 21.88
C LYS A 719 -7.34 48.45 22.76
N ASN A 720 -6.98 48.92 23.91
CA ASN A 720 -6.27 48.18 24.97
C ASN A 720 -4.95 47.50 24.53
N ASN A 721 -4.33 47.92 23.41
CA ASN A 721 -3.07 47.35 22.95
C ASN A 721 -1.89 47.97 23.74
N THR A 722 -0.89 47.14 23.98
CA THR A 722 0.40 47.57 24.51
C THR A 722 1.43 47.65 23.39
N ILE A 723 1.90 48.87 23.08
CA ILE A 723 2.80 49.12 21.97
C ILE A 723 4.10 49.74 22.49
N THR A 724 5.22 49.10 22.16
CA THR A 724 6.55 49.64 22.43
C THR A 724 7.30 49.78 21.10
N GLY A 725 7.38 50.97 20.58
CA GLY A 725 8.08 51.27 19.32
C GLY A 725 9.61 51.29 19.48
N ASN A 726 10.29 51.69 18.39
CA ASN A 726 11.73 51.91 18.33
C ASN A 726 12.13 53.35 17.96
N LYS A 727 11.23 54.29 18.16
CA LYS A 727 11.33 55.70 17.79
C LYS A 727 11.35 55.96 16.26
N LYS A 728 11.17 54.96 15.39
CA LYS A 728 11.22 55.11 13.93
C LYS A 728 9.84 55.28 13.26
N GLY A 729 8.75 54.85 13.91
CA GLY A 729 7.42 54.94 13.36
C GLY A 729 6.33 55.26 14.39
N PRO A 730 5.08 55.50 13.94
CA PRO A 730 3.95 55.76 14.84
C PRO A 730 3.48 54.48 15.54
N GLY A 731 2.86 54.64 16.72
CA GLY A 731 2.21 53.52 17.42
C GLY A 731 1.03 53.01 16.66
N VAL A 732 0.07 53.87 16.33
CA VAL A 732 -1.06 53.59 15.46
C VAL A 732 -1.04 54.57 14.31
N SER A 733 -1.07 54.09 13.07
CA SER A 733 -1.22 54.91 11.83
C SER A 733 -2.54 54.54 11.17
N ALA A 734 -3.39 55.50 10.98
CA ALA A 734 -4.66 55.36 10.28
C ALA A 734 -4.68 56.25 9.05
N LEU A 735 -4.95 55.63 7.91
CA LEU A 735 -5.13 56.31 6.62
C LEU A 735 -6.52 56.00 6.05
N GLN A 736 -7.24 57.00 5.63
CA GLN A 736 -8.55 56.86 4.97
C GLN A 736 -9.52 55.94 5.78
N ALA A 737 -9.54 56.08 7.10
CA ALA A 737 -10.19 55.16 8.00
C ALA A 737 -11.24 55.84 8.90
N ASN A 738 -12.32 55.12 9.22
CA ASN A 738 -13.22 55.43 10.31
C ASN A 738 -12.71 54.71 11.56
N ILE A 739 -12.12 55.42 12.51
CA ILE A 739 -11.39 54.85 13.62
C ILE A 739 -11.98 55.15 14.99
N LYS A 740 -11.83 54.17 15.88
CA LYS A 740 -11.93 54.36 17.35
C LYS A 740 -10.63 53.89 17.97
N VAL A 741 -9.82 54.79 18.53
CA VAL A 741 -8.55 54.44 19.17
C VAL A 741 -8.63 54.79 20.66
N THR A 742 -8.67 53.78 21.54
CA THR A 742 -8.91 54.02 22.99
C THR A 742 -8.19 53.01 23.88
N GLY A 743 -7.80 53.41 25.06
CA GLY A 743 -7.26 52.52 26.10
C GLY A 743 -5.88 51.95 25.81
N ASN A 744 -5.21 52.37 24.74
CA ASN A 744 -3.92 51.81 24.38
C ASN A 744 -2.77 52.38 25.24
N LYS A 745 -1.80 51.53 25.58
CA LYS A 745 -0.51 51.93 26.20
C LYS A 745 0.54 52.01 25.08
N ILE A 746 1.02 53.18 24.75
CA ILE A 746 1.94 53.43 23.60
C ILE A 746 3.18 54.13 24.06
N SER A 747 4.36 53.62 23.74
CA SER A 747 5.63 54.22 24.11
C SER A 747 6.72 54.10 23.05
N LYS A 748 7.75 54.96 23.14
CA LYS A 748 8.93 54.95 22.25
C LYS A 748 8.58 54.99 20.74
N VAL A 749 7.74 55.91 20.31
CA VAL A 749 7.21 56.03 18.95
C VAL A 749 7.43 57.45 18.41
N THR A 750 7.28 57.69 17.10
CA THR A 750 7.31 59.05 16.54
C THR A 750 5.99 59.81 16.87
N PHE A 751 4.88 59.22 16.56
CA PHE A 751 3.55 59.63 16.95
C PHE A 751 2.87 58.53 17.77
N GLY A 752 2.14 58.87 18.82
CA GLY A 752 1.33 57.87 19.52
C GLY A 752 0.23 57.32 18.60
N VAL A 753 -0.59 58.27 18.05
CA VAL A 753 -1.57 58.00 17.03
C VAL A 753 -1.41 59.04 15.88
N TYR A 754 -1.38 58.54 14.63
CA TYR A 754 -1.36 59.36 13.43
C TYR A 754 -2.62 59.06 12.63
N ALA A 755 -3.39 60.11 12.26
CA ALA A 755 -4.54 60.01 11.43
C ALA A 755 -4.47 61.04 10.27
N ASP A 756 -4.62 60.55 9.00
CA ASP A 756 -4.55 61.39 7.83
C ASP A 756 -5.82 62.23 7.62
N GLN A 757 -5.81 63.13 6.58
CA GLN A 757 -6.90 64.04 6.25
C GLN A 757 -8.22 63.35 5.87
N LYS A 758 -8.18 62.08 5.43
CA LYS A 758 -9.36 61.30 5.03
C LYS A 758 -9.94 60.45 6.17
N CYS A 759 -9.36 60.52 7.36
CA CYS A 759 -9.85 59.79 8.56
C CYS A 759 -11.06 60.50 9.17
N LYS A 760 -11.90 59.71 9.87
CA LYS A 760 -12.98 60.15 10.75
C LYS A 760 -13.05 59.27 12.01
N GLY A 761 -13.71 59.72 13.06
CA GLY A 761 -13.89 58.92 14.27
C GLY A 761 -13.39 59.55 15.54
N ASN A 762 -12.94 58.71 16.52
CA ASN A 762 -12.59 59.18 17.89
C ASN A 762 -11.29 58.63 18.38
N ILE A 763 -10.50 59.43 19.07
CA ILE A 763 -9.26 59.08 19.80
C ILE A 763 -9.37 59.55 21.22
N TYR A 764 -9.31 58.71 22.20
CA TYR A 764 -9.39 59.04 23.62
C TYR A 764 -8.84 58.02 24.56
N SER A 765 -8.57 58.38 25.84
CA SER A 765 -8.13 57.51 26.91
C SER A 765 -6.89 56.64 26.55
N ASN A 766 -5.95 57.11 25.72
CA ASN A 766 -4.73 56.42 25.42
C ASN A 766 -3.58 56.89 26.30
N LYS A 767 -2.83 56.01 26.94
CA LYS A 767 -1.62 56.37 27.69
C LYS A 767 -0.43 56.37 26.75
N ILE A 768 0.04 57.57 26.37
CA ILE A 768 1.13 57.74 25.39
C ILE A 768 2.33 58.39 26.08
N SER A 769 3.49 57.73 26.05
CA SER A 769 4.76 58.21 26.63
C SER A 769 5.90 58.12 25.60
N LYS A 770 6.93 58.95 25.76
CA LYS A 770 8.14 58.92 24.93
C LYS A 770 7.86 58.96 23.44
N ALA A 771 6.88 59.80 23.00
CA ALA A 771 6.64 60.11 21.60
C ALA A 771 7.63 61.21 21.16
N SER A 772 8.43 60.96 20.10
CA SER A 772 9.50 61.88 19.71
C SER A 772 9.00 63.08 18.91
N ARG A 773 7.77 63.03 18.37
CA ARG A 773 7.13 64.17 17.66
C ARG A 773 5.87 64.63 18.41
N ARG A 774 4.79 63.87 18.34
CA ARG A 774 3.49 64.25 18.99
C ARG A 774 2.82 62.99 19.59
N LYS A 775 2.10 63.17 20.71
CA LYS A 775 1.27 62.09 21.26
C LYS A 775 0.16 61.70 20.29
N VAL A 776 -0.57 62.65 19.75
CA VAL A 776 -1.60 62.44 18.75
C VAL A 776 -1.43 63.50 17.66
N TYR A 777 -1.54 63.06 16.39
CA TYR A 777 -1.59 63.90 15.22
C TYR A 777 -2.82 63.55 14.37
N THR A 778 -3.62 64.54 14.04
CA THR A 778 -4.78 64.37 13.15
C THR A 778 -4.72 65.49 12.08
N ALA A 779 -4.77 65.09 10.80
CA ALA A 779 -4.77 66.01 9.69
C ALA A 779 -6.22 66.48 9.34
N THR A 780 -7.23 66.12 10.17
CA THR A 780 -8.65 66.41 9.90
C THR A 780 -9.43 66.69 11.19
N LYS A 781 -10.34 67.63 11.15
CA LYS A 781 -11.31 67.91 12.24
C LYS A 781 -12.40 66.82 12.39
N LYS A 782 -12.57 65.93 11.39
CA LYS A 782 -13.49 64.79 11.46
C LYS A 782 -13.06 63.70 12.46
N VAL A 783 -11.84 63.75 12.97
CA VAL A 783 -11.36 62.94 14.07
C VAL A 783 -11.45 63.72 15.36
N LYS A 784 -12.39 63.34 16.22
CA LYS A 784 -12.63 64.00 17.51
C LYS A 784 -11.66 63.46 18.57
N LEU A 785 -10.94 64.38 19.24
CA LEU A 785 -10.18 64.07 20.42
C LEU A 785 -11.09 64.29 21.63
N LYS A 786 -11.38 63.21 22.40
CA LYS A 786 -12.13 63.29 23.66
C LYS A 786 -11.13 63.18 24.84
N LYS A 787 -11.39 63.97 25.88
CA LYS A 787 -10.63 63.87 27.11
C LYS A 787 -10.76 62.47 27.77
#